data_629f29cb79ffc897416ddfb6d7ad3eee
#
_entry.id   629f29cb79ffc897416ddfb6d7ad3eee
#
_cell.length_a   1.000
_cell.length_b   1.000
_cell.length_c   1.000
_cell.angle_alpha   90.00
_cell.angle_beta   90.00
_cell.angle_gamma   90.00
#
_symmetry.space_group_name_H-M   'P 1'
#
loop_
_entity.id
_entity.type
_entity.pdbx_description
1 polymer ?
#
loop_
_entity_poly.entity_id
_entity_poly.type
_entity_poly.pdbx_seq_one_letter_code
_entity_poly.pdbx_strand_id
1 'polypeptide(L)'
;MSKKVFLQHSGTPHEGSVPHSGRYPWGSGENPGQHRFDLLFEVEKMKKSGKFKNETEIAKALGYSSGELRAIKSVLIAEQKAMQADKIRKLKEKGYSNMAIARDLGISDGTVRNVLNDVEESKNEKLESTADVLRKAVNDKTYIDVGEGVERTLGIPRTQLNAAIKKLEMEGYEVKNLQVQQINQQVGQKTSLLVLAPPDTKTSEIYNNLDKVSLITEYHSDDLGKTYGHIEPPESIDSSRIQVTYADKDGFQPKDGIIELRPGVEDVSLGQSRYAQVRIAVDGKYYMKGMAVYSDDLPKGVDIRFNSSKQEGTPLEKVLKPLNHTEYLSNGEQDPNSPVDLKNPFGATIKAGGQVYYTDKDGKKKLSVINKVNEEGDWGEWDRTLASQFLSKQSIDLAKKQLNITYLNKQDEFDSIKKITNSEIRKSMLLSFADDCDASAVDLKAAAMPRQATQVLMPLNSIKMDEVYAPNFKDGEHVCLIRYPHSGPTEILDLKVNNKNKEAISLFGKSPKDCVVINPKNAAKLSGADFDGDSVVVIPNKYRQGKGTIKVSPQLEALKNFDPHIEYKGYEGMKIMTERQKGQEMGKAANLITDMMTIGCPDEHLARAIKHSMVVIDARKHKLDWKRSEKENGIDELKKLYQGGGGAATIISRAKSPQRVPQRKLYVKIDPETGEKIYTETGEKFTKTWTLKSGKVREQEVERTTSSTKMAEAKDAFSITSDPKNPYPMEIVYAKYANAMKDMGNKARLESTKIETYKVSKSAEKAYAKEIDSIEKKVNKALSNAQYERQAQIAANVELKEKKMANPNMSDTEKKKIGQRALNDARSRLIPGGKKERVVLTDKELEAINANAIPASKLKVILNNADQDKLKEMVMPSTGGKGDLLSASKIASARAMLNSGYYTQEEVANQFGISPTTLRKYLN
;
A
#
# COMPACT_ATOMS: atom_id res chain seq x y z
N MET A 1 -13.81 45.28 29.13
CA MET A 1 -14.53 46.55 28.76
C MET A 1 -14.58 46.58 27.25
N SER A 2 -15.71 46.25 26.68
CA SER A 2 -15.94 46.24 25.23
C SER A 2 -16.16 47.68 24.77
N LYS A 3 -15.20 48.26 24.04
CA LYS A 3 -15.42 49.52 23.34
C LYS A 3 -16.34 49.26 22.15
N LYS A 4 -17.61 49.69 22.24
CA LYS A 4 -18.51 49.83 21.11
C LYS A 4 -17.87 50.80 20.09
N VAL A 5 -17.42 50.31 18.97
CA VAL A 5 -17.00 51.13 17.85
C VAL A 5 -18.26 51.45 17.05
N PHE A 6 -18.71 52.70 17.09
CA PHE A 6 -19.79 53.21 16.25
C PHE A 6 -19.28 53.32 14.78
N LEU A 7 -19.83 52.54 13.89
CA LEU A 7 -19.67 52.70 12.47
C LEU A 7 -20.47 53.90 11.96
N GLN A 8 -19.79 54.92 11.49
CA GLN A 8 -20.43 55.99 10.76
C GLN A 8 -20.71 55.53 9.35
N HIS A 9 -21.96 55.28 9.02
CA HIS A 9 -22.41 55.03 7.66
C HIS A 9 -22.48 56.35 6.91
N SER A 10 -21.61 56.57 5.94
CA SER A 10 -21.77 57.64 4.98
C SER A 10 -22.89 57.28 4.00
N GLY A 11 -24.09 57.80 4.25
CA GLY A 11 -25.21 58.06 3.41
C GLY A 11 -25.46 57.19 2.18
N THR A 12 -26.19 56.11 2.37
CA THR A 12 -27.10 55.66 1.31
C THR A 12 -28.50 56.03 1.72
N PRO A 13 -29.29 56.79 0.90
CA PRO A 13 -30.63 57.14 1.25
C PRO A 13 -31.53 55.95 1.43
N HIS A 14 -32.27 55.88 2.49
CA HIS A 14 -33.32 54.95 2.73
C HIS A 14 -34.56 55.33 1.88
N GLU A 15 -34.54 55.00 0.59
CA GLU A 15 -35.76 55.06 -0.19
C GLU A 15 -36.00 53.75 -0.92
N GLY A 16 -37.10 53.15 -0.60
CA GLY A 16 -37.85 52.22 -1.45
C GLY A 16 -37.50 50.76 -1.32
N SER A 17 -38.40 50.00 -0.80
CA SER A 17 -38.77 48.56 -1.05
C SER A 17 -37.66 47.66 -1.58
N VAL A 18 -36.60 47.49 -0.84
CA VAL A 18 -35.72 46.32 -0.94
C VAL A 18 -36.18 45.35 0.14
N PRO A 19 -36.41 44.07 -0.16
CA PRO A 19 -36.77 43.11 0.88
C PRO A 19 -35.63 43.03 1.90
N HIS A 20 -35.89 43.43 3.13
CA HIS A 20 -34.98 43.29 4.24
C HIS A 20 -34.84 41.81 4.58
N SER A 21 -33.64 41.28 4.57
CA SER A 21 -33.36 39.95 5.09
C SER A 21 -33.45 39.96 6.60
N GLY A 22 -34.58 39.62 7.14
CA GLY A 22 -34.70 39.39 8.55
C GLY A 22 -35.40 40.51 9.36
N ARG A 23 -35.39 40.33 10.66
CA ARG A 23 -36.15 41.08 11.69
C ARG A 23 -35.69 42.53 11.88
N TYR A 24 -34.51 42.87 11.39
CA TYR A 24 -33.89 44.20 11.63
C TYR A 24 -33.59 44.94 10.32
N PRO A 25 -33.84 46.22 10.24
CA PRO A 25 -33.54 47.07 9.08
C PRO A 25 -32.01 47.12 8.82
N TRP A 26 -31.61 47.19 7.55
CA TRP A 26 -30.22 47.43 7.16
C TRP A 26 -29.77 48.81 7.63
N GLY A 27 -28.64 48.94 8.32
CA GLY A 27 -28.15 50.20 8.89
C GLY A 27 -28.55 50.46 10.34
N SER A 28 -29.41 49.61 10.94
CA SER A 28 -29.74 49.70 12.38
C SER A 28 -28.62 49.36 13.33
N GLY A 29 -27.55 48.73 12.86
CA GLY A 29 -26.50 48.15 13.69
C GLY A 29 -26.88 46.80 14.31
N GLU A 30 -28.12 46.39 14.16
CA GLU A 30 -28.69 45.15 14.72
C GLU A 30 -28.88 44.07 13.63
N ASN A 31 -28.67 44.41 12.35
CA ASN A 31 -28.77 43.46 11.25
C ASN A 31 -27.55 42.52 11.25
N PRO A 32 -27.74 41.19 11.39
CA PRO A 32 -26.66 40.22 11.44
C PRO A 32 -25.76 40.25 10.19
N GLY A 33 -26.32 40.58 9.03
CA GLY A 33 -25.57 40.69 7.76
C GLY A 33 -24.59 41.85 7.74
N GLN A 34 -24.87 42.92 8.49
CA GLN A 34 -24.02 44.11 8.59
C GLN A 34 -22.78 43.83 9.43
N HIS A 35 -22.91 43.15 10.56
CA HIS A 35 -21.78 42.75 11.41
C HIS A 35 -20.86 41.74 10.74
N ARG A 36 -21.36 40.98 9.79
CA ARG A 36 -20.59 39.97 9.06
C ARG A 36 -19.38 40.54 8.30
N PHE A 37 -19.48 41.78 7.81
CA PHE A 37 -18.38 42.43 7.05
C PHE A 37 -17.52 43.37 7.89
N ASP A 38 -17.82 43.57 9.15
CA ASP A 38 -17.06 44.44 10.04
C ASP A 38 -15.60 44.03 10.17
N LEU A 39 -15.35 42.70 10.17
CA LEU A 39 -14.00 42.15 10.24
C LEU A 39 -13.16 42.54 9.01
N LEU A 40 -13.73 42.59 7.82
CA LEU A 40 -13.00 43.03 6.60
C LEU A 40 -12.59 44.50 6.73
N PHE A 41 -13.49 45.33 7.23
CA PHE A 41 -13.22 46.76 7.48
C PHE A 41 -12.15 46.97 8.54
N GLU A 42 -12.20 46.22 9.65
CA GLU A 42 -11.17 46.26 10.69
C GLU A 42 -9.79 45.84 10.16
N VAL A 43 -9.68 44.76 9.40
CA VAL A 43 -8.43 44.32 8.79
C VAL A 43 -7.88 45.38 7.85
N GLU A 44 -8.71 46.00 7.01
CA GLU A 44 -8.31 47.09 6.12
C GLU A 44 -7.81 48.33 6.91
N LYS A 45 -8.53 48.71 7.97
CA LYS A 45 -8.17 49.82 8.86
C LYS A 45 -6.82 49.53 9.55
N MET A 46 -6.60 48.33 10.02
CA MET A 46 -5.34 47.90 10.62
C MET A 46 -4.19 47.93 9.61
N LYS A 47 -4.41 47.50 8.38
CA LYS A 47 -3.44 47.63 7.29
C LYS A 47 -3.07 49.07 7.00
N LYS A 48 -4.06 49.95 6.86
CA LYS A 48 -3.85 51.39 6.59
C LYS A 48 -3.20 52.13 7.74
N SER A 49 -3.29 51.63 8.97
CA SER A 49 -2.68 52.27 10.15
C SER A 49 -1.15 52.24 10.17
N GLY A 50 -0.53 51.40 9.36
CA GLY A 50 0.93 51.23 9.32
C GLY A 50 1.56 50.63 10.60
N LYS A 51 0.75 50.29 11.60
CA LYS A 51 1.21 49.74 12.89
C LYS A 51 1.61 48.26 12.83
N PHE A 52 1.16 47.52 11.80
CA PHE A 52 1.37 46.10 11.66
C PHE A 52 2.21 45.82 10.41
N LYS A 53 3.29 45.05 10.54
CA LYS A 53 4.23 44.79 9.45
C LYS A 53 3.69 43.81 8.40
N ASN A 54 2.76 42.96 8.82
CA ASN A 54 2.22 41.90 7.95
C ASN A 54 0.85 41.40 8.46
N GLU A 55 0.17 40.62 7.63
CA GLU A 55 -1.15 40.06 7.93
C GLU A 55 -1.16 39.09 9.11
N THR A 56 -0.02 38.47 9.42
CA THR A 56 0.13 37.57 10.56
C THR A 56 0.03 38.31 11.89
N GLU A 57 0.59 39.52 11.97
CA GLU A 57 0.48 40.38 13.13
C GLU A 57 -0.96 40.91 13.32
N ILE A 58 -1.64 41.23 12.22
CA ILE A 58 -3.06 41.61 12.25
C ILE A 58 -3.93 40.46 12.73
N ALA A 59 -3.71 39.23 12.23
CA ALA A 59 -4.43 38.05 12.68
C ALA A 59 -4.28 37.81 14.16
N LYS A 60 -3.04 37.88 14.67
CA LYS A 60 -2.76 37.75 16.09
C LYS A 60 -3.44 38.84 16.96
N ALA A 61 -3.45 40.06 16.48
CA ALA A 61 -4.10 41.19 17.17
C ALA A 61 -5.63 41.02 17.24
N LEU A 62 -6.22 40.34 16.24
CA LEU A 62 -7.65 40.05 16.18
C LEU A 62 -8.01 38.74 16.87
N GLY A 63 -7.04 37.99 17.41
CA GLY A 63 -7.26 36.70 18.09
C GLY A 63 -7.37 35.49 17.17
N TYR A 64 -6.96 35.62 15.92
CA TYR A 64 -6.98 34.52 14.92
C TYR A 64 -5.57 34.03 14.57
N SER A 65 -5.48 32.80 14.12
CA SER A 65 -4.32 32.34 13.36
C SER A 65 -4.32 32.96 11.96
N SER A 66 -3.15 33.04 11.32
CA SER A 66 -3.04 33.55 9.94
C SER A 66 -3.89 32.74 8.93
N GLY A 67 -4.03 31.45 9.15
CA GLY A 67 -4.85 30.57 8.33
C GLY A 67 -6.35 30.82 8.50
N GLU A 68 -6.79 30.97 9.74
CA GLU A 68 -8.19 31.29 10.07
C GLU A 68 -8.61 32.66 9.52
N LEU A 69 -7.80 33.70 9.72
CA LEU A 69 -8.10 35.02 9.17
C LEU A 69 -8.22 34.98 7.65
N ARG A 70 -7.32 34.27 6.95
CA ARG A 70 -7.42 34.11 5.50
C ARG A 70 -8.68 33.38 5.07
N ALA A 71 -9.07 32.31 5.76
CA ALA A 71 -10.28 31.56 5.46
C ALA A 71 -11.53 32.41 5.64
N ILE A 72 -11.65 33.11 6.79
CA ILE A 72 -12.76 34.01 7.06
C ILE A 72 -12.86 35.13 6.01
N LYS A 73 -11.72 35.81 5.70
CA LYS A 73 -11.67 36.83 4.66
C LYS A 73 -12.11 36.28 3.29
N SER A 74 -11.70 35.05 2.94
CA SER A 74 -12.08 34.42 1.68
C SER A 74 -13.60 34.26 1.57
N VAL A 75 -14.26 33.81 2.64
CA VAL A 75 -15.72 33.66 2.71
C VAL A 75 -16.39 35.02 2.60
N LEU A 76 -16.01 36.00 3.44
CA LEU A 76 -16.65 37.30 3.48
C LEU A 76 -16.48 38.09 2.17
N ILE A 77 -15.31 38.01 1.53
CA ILE A 77 -15.06 38.62 0.22
C ILE A 77 -15.93 37.93 -0.86
N ALA A 78 -16.07 36.62 -0.82
CA ALA A 78 -16.91 35.88 -1.78
C ALA A 78 -18.39 36.28 -1.62
N GLU A 79 -18.90 36.36 -0.39
CA GLU A 79 -20.28 36.84 -0.11
C GLU A 79 -20.49 38.30 -0.56
N GLN A 80 -19.54 39.20 -0.27
CA GLN A 80 -19.61 40.58 -0.69
C GLN A 80 -19.66 40.72 -2.21
N LYS A 81 -18.84 39.96 -2.93
CA LYS A 81 -18.80 39.95 -4.38
C LYS A 81 -20.09 39.39 -4.99
N ALA A 82 -20.66 38.30 -4.39
CA ALA A 82 -21.93 37.75 -4.84
C ALA A 82 -23.06 38.77 -4.71
N MET A 83 -23.13 39.48 -3.57
CA MET A 83 -24.10 40.57 -3.37
C MET A 83 -23.91 41.71 -4.37
N GLN A 84 -22.65 42.04 -4.69
CA GLN A 84 -22.35 43.06 -5.69
C GLN A 84 -22.71 42.61 -7.10
N ALA A 85 -22.43 41.34 -7.46
CA ALA A 85 -22.81 40.77 -8.75
C ALA A 85 -24.31 40.77 -8.96
N ASP A 86 -25.12 40.41 -7.96
CA ASP A 86 -26.58 40.43 -8.01
C ASP A 86 -27.11 41.85 -8.25
N LYS A 87 -26.53 42.84 -7.56
CA LYS A 87 -26.86 44.25 -7.78
C LYS A 87 -26.53 44.70 -9.22
N ILE A 88 -25.34 44.33 -9.72
CA ILE A 88 -24.93 44.66 -11.11
C ILE A 88 -25.89 44.07 -12.13
N ARG A 89 -26.29 42.81 -11.97
CA ARG A 89 -27.22 42.13 -12.87
C ARG A 89 -28.60 42.79 -12.83
N LYS A 90 -29.14 43.04 -11.66
CA LYS A 90 -30.42 43.74 -11.49
C LYS A 90 -30.43 45.13 -12.12
N LEU A 91 -29.34 45.89 -12.02
CA LEU A 91 -29.20 47.17 -12.70
C LEU A 91 -29.08 47.00 -14.23
N LYS A 92 -28.38 45.97 -14.68
CA LYS A 92 -28.26 45.63 -16.11
C LYS A 92 -29.59 45.24 -16.73
N GLU A 93 -30.37 44.43 -16.05
CA GLU A 93 -31.75 44.05 -16.45
C GLU A 93 -32.68 45.25 -16.53
N LYS A 94 -32.47 46.24 -15.69
CA LYS A 94 -33.17 47.54 -15.74
C LYS A 94 -32.69 48.46 -16.87
N GLY A 95 -31.74 47.99 -17.73
CA GLY A 95 -31.28 48.72 -18.91
C GLY A 95 -30.14 49.73 -18.66
N TYR A 96 -29.51 49.74 -17.47
CA TYR A 96 -28.41 50.65 -17.20
C TYR A 96 -27.15 50.26 -18.00
N SER A 97 -26.40 51.24 -18.48
CA SER A 97 -25.09 50.99 -19.12
C SER A 97 -24.04 50.58 -18.10
N ASN A 98 -23.02 49.85 -18.52
CA ASN A 98 -21.93 49.41 -17.63
C ASN A 98 -21.28 50.58 -16.89
N MET A 99 -21.09 51.71 -17.59
CA MET A 99 -20.55 52.94 -16.98
C MET A 99 -21.47 53.58 -15.93
N ALA A 100 -22.79 53.53 -16.17
CA ALA A 100 -23.78 54.01 -15.20
C ALA A 100 -23.78 53.11 -13.95
N ILE A 101 -23.76 51.79 -14.12
CA ILE A 101 -23.67 50.81 -13.01
C ILE A 101 -22.38 51.04 -12.23
N ALA A 102 -21.24 51.20 -12.92
CA ALA A 102 -19.93 51.47 -12.30
C ALA A 102 -19.97 52.73 -11.42
N ARG A 103 -20.60 53.76 -11.89
CA ARG A 103 -20.73 55.07 -11.17
C ARG A 103 -21.64 54.93 -9.96
N ASP A 104 -22.78 54.26 -10.12
CA ASP A 104 -23.78 54.08 -9.08
C ASP A 104 -23.23 53.22 -7.90
N LEU A 105 -22.48 52.20 -8.22
CA LEU A 105 -21.91 51.28 -7.22
C LEU A 105 -20.52 51.69 -6.74
N GLY A 106 -19.93 52.79 -7.25
CA GLY A 106 -18.60 53.21 -6.87
C GLY A 106 -17.46 52.30 -7.26
N ILE A 107 -17.61 51.52 -8.34
CA ILE A 107 -16.65 50.52 -8.81
C ILE A 107 -16.13 50.84 -10.22
N SER A 108 -15.10 50.14 -10.69
CA SER A 108 -14.62 50.35 -12.04
C SER A 108 -15.52 49.68 -13.10
N ASP A 109 -15.60 50.27 -14.32
CA ASP A 109 -16.29 49.65 -15.45
C ASP A 109 -15.73 48.27 -15.80
N GLY A 110 -14.42 48.09 -15.62
CA GLY A 110 -13.77 46.77 -15.71
C GLY A 110 -14.33 45.75 -14.75
N THR A 111 -14.65 46.18 -13.51
CA THR A 111 -15.29 45.28 -12.51
C THR A 111 -16.68 44.88 -12.97
N VAL A 112 -17.47 45.83 -13.50
CA VAL A 112 -18.81 45.53 -14.02
C VAL A 112 -18.74 44.55 -15.19
N ARG A 113 -17.81 44.73 -16.13
CA ARG A 113 -17.59 43.79 -17.25
C ARG A 113 -17.18 42.41 -16.77
N ASN A 114 -16.22 42.33 -15.83
CA ASN A 114 -15.74 41.04 -15.30
C ASN A 114 -16.86 40.27 -14.62
N VAL A 115 -17.73 40.96 -13.88
CA VAL A 115 -18.89 40.34 -13.25
C VAL A 115 -19.91 39.86 -14.27
N LEU A 116 -20.15 40.64 -15.32
CA LEU A 116 -21.07 40.24 -16.39
C LEU A 116 -20.49 39.16 -17.32
N ASN A 117 -19.14 38.99 -17.35
CA ASN A 117 -18.42 37.98 -18.12
C ASN A 117 -18.07 36.71 -17.33
N ASP A 118 -18.74 36.42 -16.23
CA ASP A 118 -18.65 35.18 -15.43
C ASP A 118 -17.31 34.86 -14.78
N VAL A 119 -16.28 35.72 -14.82
CA VAL A 119 -14.96 35.39 -14.23
C VAL A 119 -14.96 35.39 -12.70
N GLU A 120 -15.84 36.16 -12.04
CA GLU A 120 -15.93 36.19 -10.57
C GLU A 120 -16.99 35.24 -10.01
N GLU A 121 -17.97 34.84 -10.79
CA GLU A 121 -19.00 33.86 -10.44
C GLU A 121 -18.39 32.49 -10.14
N SER A 122 -17.40 32.09 -10.93
CA SER A 122 -16.67 30.85 -10.80
C SER A 122 -16.02 30.61 -9.41
N LYS A 123 -15.58 31.64 -8.69
CA LYS A 123 -14.99 31.48 -7.35
C LYS A 123 -16.01 31.25 -6.27
N ASN A 124 -17.14 31.96 -6.36
CA ASN A 124 -18.23 31.78 -5.40
C ASN A 124 -18.96 30.47 -5.61
N GLU A 125 -19.21 30.10 -6.86
CA GLU A 125 -19.75 28.77 -7.22
C GLU A 125 -18.90 27.64 -6.67
N LYS A 126 -17.57 27.71 -6.82
CA LYS A 126 -16.64 26.71 -6.30
C LYS A 126 -16.68 26.60 -4.77
N LEU A 127 -16.82 27.72 -4.07
CA LEU A 127 -16.95 27.74 -2.63
C LEU A 127 -18.26 27.12 -2.18
N GLU A 128 -19.39 27.52 -2.80
CA GLU A 128 -20.72 26.99 -2.52
C GLU A 128 -20.81 25.49 -2.83
N SER A 129 -20.39 25.08 -4.02
CA SER A 129 -20.39 23.69 -4.43
C SER A 129 -19.55 22.82 -3.48
N THR A 130 -18.38 23.32 -3.02
CA THR A 130 -17.58 22.62 -2.03
C THR A 130 -18.27 22.54 -0.68
N ALA A 131 -18.89 23.62 -0.21
CA ALA A 131 -19.65 23.63 1.04
C ALA A 131 -20.85 22.69 0.97
N ASP A 132 -21.55 22.62 -0.16
CA ASP A 132 -22.69 21.72 -0.38
C ASP A 132 -22.27 20.24 -0.30
N VAL A 133 -21.14 19.88 -0.91
CA VAL A 133 -20.57 18.52 -0.81
C VAL A 133 -20.26 18.17 0.64
N LEU A 134 -19.60 19.08 1.37
CA LEU A 134 -19.28 18.85 2.79
C LEU A 134 -20.56 18.74 3.63
N ARG A 135 -21.54 19.60 3.40
CA ARG A 135 -22.84 19.61 4.10
C ARG A 135 -23.58 18.29 3.88
N LYS A 136 -23.66 17.85 2.62
CA LYS A 136 -24.26 16.57 2.28
C LYS A 136 -23.51 15.41 2.91
N ALA A 137 -22.19 15.40 2.85
CA ALA A 137 -21.37 14.35 3.46
C ALA A 137 -21.54 14.28 4.99
N VAL A 138 -21.70 15.41 5.71
CA VAL A 138 -22.02 15.42 7.14
C VAL A 138 -23.42 14.87 7.40
N ASN A 139 -24.40 15.26 6.60
CA ASN A 139 -25.78 14.78 6.75
C ASN A 139 -25.87 13.26 6.53
N ASP A 140 -25.13 12.75 5.55
CA ASP A 140 -25.15 11.32 5.21
C ASP A 140 -24.32 10.45 6.18
N LYS A 141 -23.22 11.01 6.77
CA LYS A 141 -22.23 10.24 7.53
C LYS A 141 -22.06 10.68 8.99
N THR A 142 -22.71 11.73 9.42
CA THR A 142 -22.65 12.37 10.74
C THR A 142 -21.29 13.04 11.01
N TYR A 143 -20.16 12.34 10.88
CA TYR A 143 -18.82 12.88 11.14
C TYR A 143 -17.91 12.64 9.94
N ILE A 144 -17.24 13.68 9.45
CA ILE A 144 -16.31 13.57 8.33
C ILE A 144 -14.92 14.12 8.70
N ASP A 145 -13.88 13.38 8.28
CA ASP A 145 -12.50 13.86 8.35
C ASP A 145 -12.28 14.94 7.28
N VAL A 146 -11.96 16.15 7.69
CA VAL A 146 -11.62 17.28 6.83
C VAL A 146 -10.16 17.75 7.05
N GLY A 147 -9.33 16.88 7.61
CA GLY A 147 -7.92 17.12 7.84
C GLY A 147 -7.10 17.21 6.56
N GLU A 148 -5.78 17.31 6.72
CA GLU A 148 -4.85 17.41 5.60
C GLU A 148 -4.95 16.22 4.65
N GLY A 149 -4.97 16.48 3.35
CA GLY A 149 -5.07 15.48 2.27
C GLY A 149 -6.47 15.34 1.67
N VAL A 150 -7.53 15.73 2.39
CA VAL A 150 -8.93 15.64 1.91
C VAL A 150 -9.16 16.55 0.69
N GLU A 151 -8.53 17.73 0.63
CA GLU A 151 -8.56 18.64 -0.52
C GLU A 151 -8.18 17.97 -1.83
N ARG A 152 -7.33 16.93 -1.77
CA ARG A 152 -6.83 16.24 -2.95
C ARG A 152 -7.77 15.17 -3.44
N THR A 153 -8.41 14.46 -2.49
CA THR A 153 -9.50 13.53 -2.82
C THR A 153 -10.62 14.28 -3.51
N LEU A 154 -10.92 15.48 -3.03
CA LEU A 154 -11.93 16.34 -3.64
C LEU A 154 -11.46 17.04 -4.92
N GLY A 155 -10.16 17.01 -5.27
CA GLY A 155 -9.61 17.68 -6.46
C GLY A 155 -9.56 19.20 -6.36
N ILE A 156 -9.41 19.76 -5.15
CA ILE A 156 -9.49 21.20 -4.88
C ILE A 156 -8.26 21.73 -4.11
N PRO A 157 -7.95 23.03 -4.15
CA PRO A 157 -6.94 23.63 -3.30
C PRO A 157 -7.32 23.59 -1.81
N ARG A 158 -6.33 23.40 -0.92
CA ARG A 158 -6.55 23.42 0.55
C ARG A 158 -7.19 24.74 1.03
N THR A 159 -6.83 25.84 0.41
CA THR A 159 -7.44 27.16 0.75
C THR A 159 -8.94 27.19 0.50
N GLN A 160 -9.42 26.55 -0.56
CA GLN A 160 -10.84 26.42 -0.89
C GLN A 160 -11.55 25.50 0.11
N LEU A 161 -10.96 24.35 0.46
CA LEU A 161 -11.50 23.46 1.48
C LEU A 161 -11.62 24.20 2.83
N ASN A 162 -10.57 24.90 3.26
CA ASN A 162 -10.60 25.66 4.51
C ASN A 162 -11.66 26.77 4.50
N ALA A 163 -11.87 27.42 3.37
CA ALA A 163 -12.93 28.42 3.23
C ALA A 163 -14.32 27.77 3.34
N ALA A 164 -14.55 26.64 2.69
CA ALA A 164 -15.81 25.90 2.77
C ALA A 164 -16.08 25.38 4.19
N ILE A 165 -15.06 24.83 4.87
CA ILE A 165 -15.16 24.43 6.29
C ILE A 165 -15.54 25.64 7.15
N LYS A 166 -14.87 26.78 6.94
CA LYS A 166 -15.14 27.99 7.74
C LYS A 166 -16.54 28.54 7.47
N LYS A 167 -17.02 28.44 6.23
CA LYS A 167 -18.41 28.79 5.90
C LYS A 167 -19.40 27.92 6.68
N LEU A 168 -19.20 26.59 6.70
CA LEU A 168 -20.07 25.69 7.45
C LEU A 168 -19.98 25.95 8.96
N GLU A 169 -18.80 26.27 9.49
CA GLU A 169 -18.65 26.67 10.89
C GLU A 169 -19.44 27.96 11.20
N MET A 170 -19.47 28.92 10.28
CA MET A 170 -20.30 30.13 10.41
C MET A 170 -21.81 29.82 10.25
N GLU A 171 -22.19 28.72 9.63
CA GLU A 171 -23.55 28.20 9.55
C GLU A 171 -23.95 27.36 10.79
N GLY A 172 -23.03 27.16 11.73
CA GLY A 172 -23.28 26.47 13.00
C GLY A 172 -22.78 25.03 13.07
N TYR A 173 -22.11 24.52 12.02
CA TYR A 173 -21.45 23.20 12.08
C TYR A 173 -20.23 23.23 12.98
N GLU A 174 -19.95 22.11 13.62
CA GLU A 174 -18.85 22.00 14.56
C GLU A 174 -17.56 21.46 13.91
N VAL A 175 -16.43 22.15 14.16
CA VAL A 175 -15.11 21.71 13.72
C VAL A 175 -14.27 21.34 14.94
N LYS A 176 -13.98 20.06 15.11
CA LYS A 176 -13.27 19.53 16.29
C LYS A 176 -11.94 18.92 15.92
N ASN A 177 -10.90 19.28 16.66
CA ASN A 177 -9.57 18.67 16.52
C ASN A 177 -9.39 17.60 17.61
N LEU A 178 -9.34 16.34 17.19
CA LEU A 178 -9.17 15.18 18.06
C LEU A 178 -7.74 14.63 17.95
N GLN A 179 -7.33 13.91 19.00
CA GLN A 179 -6.03 13.24 19.05
C GLN A 179 -6.24 11.73 19.14
N VAL A 180 -5.95 11.00 18.07
CA VAL A 180 -6.09 9.54 17.99
C VAL A 180 -4.75 8.88 18.28
N GLN A 181 -4.73 7.88 19.16
CA GLN A 181 -3.53 7.12 19.50
C GLN A 181 -3.00 6.37 18.30
N GLN A 182 -1.71 6.47 17.99
CA GLN A 182 -1.08 5.66 16.96
C GLN A 182 -0.82 4.24 17.46
N ILE A 183 -1.25 3.26 16.65
CA ILE A 183 -1.00 1.84 16.91
C ILE A 183 0.43 1.50 16.51
N ASN A 184 1.12 0.74 17.36
CA ASN A 184 2.51 0.27 17.20
C ASN A 184 3.60 1.35 17.12
N GLN A 185 3.30 2.55 17.51
CA GLN A 185 4.28 3.59 17.80
C GLN A 185 4.56 3.64 19.31
N GLN A 186 5.49 4.47 19.71
CA GLN A 186 5.76 4.66 21.14
C GLN A 186 4.50 5.07 21.87
N VAL A 187 4.36 4.62 23.11
CA VAL A 187 3.27 5.04 24.02
C VAL A 187 3.23 6.56 24.07
N GLY A 188 2.08 7.13 23.69
CA GLY A 188 1.86 8.58 23.68
C GLY A 188 1.91 9.26 22.32
N GLN A 189 2.36 8.61 21.25
CA GLN A 189 2.24 9.18 19.91
C GLN A 189 0.79 9.22 19.44
N LYS A 190 0.35 10.40 19.01
CA LYS A 190 -1.03 10.65 18.56
C LYS A 190 -1.03 11.26 17.17
N THR A 191 -2.09 10.97 16.43
CA THR A 191 -2.41 11.60 15.15
C THR A 191 -3.51 12.62 15.35
N SER A 192 -3.32 13.83 14.84
CA SER A 192 -4.35 14.87 14.84
C SER A 192 -5.41 14.55 13.78
N LEU A 193 -6.68 14.61 14.18
CA LEU A 193 -7.85 14.35 13.36
C LEU A 193 -8.78 15.56 13.41
N LEU A 194 -8.96 16.25 12.29
CA LEU A 194 -9.88 17.38 12.16
C LEU A 194 -11.22 16.86 11.64
N VAL A 195 -12.25 16.97 12.45
CA VAL A 195 -13.59 16.46 12.15
C VAL A 195 -14.57 17.61 11.97
N LEU A 196 -15.33 17.57 10.89
CA LEU A 196 -16.52 18.38 10.69
C LEU A 196 -17.74 17.55 11.10
N ALA A 197 -18.60 18.13 11.93
CA ALA A 197 -19.74 17.47 12.57
C ALA A 197 -20.99 18.35 12.54
N PRO A 198 -22.21 17.79 12.75
CA PRO A 198 -23.42 18.56 12.86
C PRO A 198 -23.35 19.61 13.98
N PRO A 199 -24.24 20.63 13.96
CA PRO A 199 -24.35 21.60 15.03
C PRO A 199 -24.48 20.95 16.42
N ASP A 200 -23.99 21.64 17.45
CA ASP A 200 -24.07 21.25 18.86
C ASP A 200 -23.33 19.95 19.25
N THR A 201 -22.55 19.37 18.33
CA THR A 201 -21.79 18.11 18.57
C THR A 201 -20.64 18.35 19.58
N LYS A 202 -20.63 17.58 20.67
CA LYS A 202 -19.56 17.61 21.68
C LYS A 202 -18.36 16.77 21.27
N THR A 203 -17.15 17.22 21.63
CA THR A 203 -15.90 16.47 21.35
C THR A 203 -15.92 15.07 21.96
N SER A 204 -16.49 14.88 23.14
CA SER A 204 -16.65 13.56 23.79
C SER A 204 -17.54 12.62 23.01
N GLU A 205 -18.53 13.14 22.32
CA GLU A 205 -19.45 12.37 21.49
C GLU A 205 -18.73 11.77 20.29
N ILE A 206 -17.88 12.56 19.61
CA ILE A 206 -17.07 12.06 18.50
C ILE A 206 -16.07 11.00 18.97
N TYR A 207 -15.41 11.17 20.13
CA TYR A 207 -14.51 10.16 20.69
C TYR A 207 -15.21 8.83 20.99
N ASN A 208 -16.48 8.87 21.39
CA ASN A 208 -17.27 7.66 21.64
C ASN A 208 -17.71 6.96 20.35
N ASN A 209 -17.77 7.69 19.24
CA ASN A 209 -18.23 7.23 17.92
C ASN A 209 -17.13 7.41 16.85
N LEU A 210 -15.88 7.11 17.16
CA LEU A 210 -14.78 7.22 16.19
C LEU A 210 -14.97 6.34 14.96
N ASP A 211 -15.68 5.22 15.10
CA ASP A 211 -16.10 4.33 14.01
C ASP A 211 -16.97 5.01 12.96
N LYS A 212 -17.72 6.04 13.36
CA LYS A 212 -18.57 6.84 12.45
C LYS A 212 -17.82 7.96 11.74
N VAL A 213 -16.59 8.25 12.12
CA VAL A 213 -15.78 9.26 11.41
C VAL A 213 -15.32 8.69 10.08
N SER A 214 -15.77 9.27 8.99
CA SER A 214 -15.57 8.78 7.64
C SER A 214 -14.79 9.75 6.76
N LEU A 215 -14.11 9.20 5.74
CA LEU A 215 -13.56 9.99 4.63
C LEU A 215 -14.66 10.40 3.65
N ILE A 216 -14.40 11.48 2.93
CA ILE A 216 -15.17 11.87 1.75
C ILE A 216 -14.43 11.32 0.53
N THR A 217 -14.78 10.11 0.12
CA THR A 217 -14.11 9.43 -1.00
C THR A 217 -15.01 9.30 -2.24
N GLU A 218 -16.29 9.55 -2.09
CA GLU A 218 -17.30 9.43 -3.13
C GLU A 218 -17.43 10.66 -4.03
N TYR A 219 -16.79 11.77 -3.69
CA TYR A 219 -16.80 13.00 -4.47
C TYR A 219 -15.43 13.35 -4.99
N HIS A 220 -15.34 13.73 -6.25
CA HIS A 220 -14.12 14.24 -6.88
C HIS A 220 -14.47 15.32 -7.89
N SER A 221 -13.63 16.33 -8.00
CA SER A 221 -13.78 17.42 -8.95
C SER A 221 -12.57 17.49 -9.87
N ASP A 222 -12.82 17.51 -11.18
CA ASP A 222 -11.79 17.71 -12.21
C ASP A 222 -11.64 19.19 -12.60
N ASP A 223 -12.56 20.05 -12.16
CA ASP A 223 -12.65 21.49 -12.50
C ASP A 223 -12.36 22.41 -11.29
N LEU A 224 -11.59 21.92 -10.35
CA LEU A 224 -11.20 22.63 -9.12
C LEU A 224 -12.40 23.04 -8.24
N GLY A 225 -13.39 22.18 -8.16
CA GLY A 225 -14.53 22.33 -7.24
C GLY A 225 -15.70 23.12 -7.78
N LYS A 226 -15.79 23.30 -9.10
CA LYS A 226 -16.99 23.87 -9.71
C LYS A 226 -18.13 22.84 -9.76
N THR A 227 -17.79 21.61 -10.17
CA THR A 227 -18.69 20.47 -10.15
C THR A 227 -18.02 19.27 -9.48
N TYR A 228 -18.81 18.38 -8.91
CA TYR A 228 -18.32 17.15 -8.26
C TYR A 228 -18.98 15.93 -8.90
N GLY A 229 -18.12 15.00 -9.38
CA GLY A 229 -18.53 13.66 -9.73
C GLY A 229 -18.74 12.81 -8.48
N HIS A 230 -19.70 11.90 -8.51
CA HIS A 230 -19.96 10.92 -7.45
C HIS A 230 -19.48 9.57 -7.90
N ILE A 231 -18.73 8.83 -7.05
CA ILE A 231 -18.32 7.45 -7.32
C ILE A 231 -19.54 6.56 -7.18
N GLU A 232 -19.94 5.94 -8.28
CA GLU A 232 -21.08 5.05 -8.31
C GLU A 232 -20.72 3.66 -7.74
N PRO A 233 -21.70 2.95 -7.11
CA PRO A 233 -21.50 1.56 -6.73
C PRO A 233 -21.23 0.71 -7.98
N PRO A 234 -20.52 -0.46 -7.85
CA PRO A 234 -20.25 -1.29 -9.01
C PRO A 234 -21.55 -1.78 -9.65
N GLU A 235 -21.61 -1.68 -10.97
CA GLU A 235 -22.70 -2.25 -11.76
C GLU A 235 -22.73 -3.77 -11.60
N SER A 236 -23.93 -4.32 -11.61
CA SER A 236 -24.18 -5.74 -11.42
C SER A 236 -24.70 -6.36 -12.72
N ILE A 237 -24.15 -7.51 -13.10
CA ILE A 237 -24.66 -8.29 -14.23
C ILE A 237 -25.81 -9.19 -13.77
N ASP A 238 -26.79 -9.38 -14.65
CA ASP A 238 -27.87 -10.35 -14.43
C ASP A 238 -27.36 -11.78 -14.59
N SER A 239 -27.70 -12.68 -13.66
CA SER A 239 -27.26 -14.07 -13.66
C SER A 239 -27.73 -14.86 -14.89
N SER A 240 -28.80 -14.45 -15.57
CA SER A 240 -29.25 -15.06 -16.84
C SER A 240 -28.23 -14.96 -17.98
N ARG A 241 -27.29 -13.99 -17.91
CA ARG A 241 -26.20 -13.79 -18.87
C ARG A 241 -24.95 -14.63 -18.56
N ILE A 242 -25.01 -15.42 -17.46
CA ILE A 242 -23.87 -16.16 -16.94
C ILE A 242 -24.11 -17.66 -17.11
N GLN A 243 -23.09 -18.35 -17.63
CA GLN A 243 -22.99 -19.81 -17.60
C GLN A 243 -21.93 -20.23 -16.60
N VAL A 244 -22.25 -21.16 -15.73
CA VAL A 244 -21.26 -21.83 -14.86
C VAL A 244 -20.90 -23.16 -15.48
N THR A 245 -19.60 -23.47 -15.59
CA THR A 245 -19.08 -24.81 -15.85
C THR A 245 -18.51 -25.38 -14.58
N TYR A 246 -18.75 -26.66 -14.34
CA TYR A 246 -18.44 -27.34 -13.11
C TYR A 246 -17.27 -28.32 -13.27
N ALA A 247 -16.70 -28.75 -12.17
CA ALA A 247 -15.72 -29.83 -12.14
C ALA A 247 -16.34 -31.14 -12.61
N ASP A 248 -15.50 -32.01 -13.18
CA ASP A 248 -15.84 -33.38 -13.50
C ASP A 248 -16.14 -34.22 -12.23
N LYS A 249 -16.49 -35.50 -12.41
CA LYS A 249 -16.80 -36.40 -11.29
C LYS A 249 -15.62 -36.60 -10.33
N ASP A 250 -14.40 -36.41 -10.82
CA ASP A 250 -13.18 -36.52 -10.03
C ASP A 250 -12.78 -35.20 -9.36
N GLY A 251 -13.61 -34.15 -9.52
CA GLY A 251 -13.38 -32.84 -8.93
C GLY A 251 -12.41 -31.93 -9.69
N PHE A 252 -12.00 -32.33 -10.91
CA PHE A 252 -11.08 -31.59 -11.72
C PHE A 252 -11.79 -30.59 -12.65
N GLN A 253 -11.41 -29.32 -12.58
CA GLN A 253 -11.82 -28.25 -13.51
C GLN A 253 -10.58 -27.65 -14.19
N PRO A 254 -10.38 -27.88 -15.48
CA PRO A 254 -9.16 -27.42 -16.18
C PRO A 254 -8.97 -25.91 -16.16
N LYS A 255 -10.04 -25.14 -16.04
CA LYS A 255 -10.05 -23.69 -16.09
C LYS A 255 -10.53 -23.07 -14.77
N ASP A 256 -10.35 -23.76 -13.61
CA ASP A 256 -10.84 -23.28 -12.32
C ASP A 256 -10.40 -21.84 -12.03
N GLY A 257 -11.37 -20.95 -11.80
CA GLY A 257 -11.12 -19.53 -11.56
C GLY A 257 -11.01 -18.66 -12.81
N ILE A 258 -11.12 -19.23 -14.02
CA ILE A 258 -11.16 -18.45 -15.28
C ILE A 258 -12.58 -17.97 -15.54
N ILE A 259 -12.68 -16.68 -15.91
CA ILE A 259 -13.90 -16.01 -16.34
C ILE A 259 -13.76 -15.71 -17.84
N GLU A 260 -14.50 -16.42 -18.66
CA GLU A 260 -14.49 -16.22 -20.11
C GLU A 260 -15.53 -15.18 -20.49
N LEU A 261 -15.11 -14.15 -21.22
CA LEU A 261 -15.96 -13.01 -21.62
C LEU A 261 -16.23 -13.05 -23.12
N ARG A 262 -17.47 -12.75 -23.53
CA ARG A 262 -17.82 -12.59 -24.93
C ARG A 262 -17.17 -11.35 -25.52
N PRO A 263 -16.39 -11.47 -26.61
CA PRO A 263 -15.85 -10.30 -27.30
C PRO A 263 -16.97 -9.40 -27.87
N GLY A 264 -16.74 -8.08 -27.85
CA GLY A 264 -17.63 -7.11 -28.45
C GLY A 264 -18.86 -6.73 -27.62
N VAL A 265 -18.99 -7.24 -26.38
CA VAL A 265 -20.03 -6.82 -25.42
C VAL A 265 -19.44 -5.69 -24.57
N GLU A 266 -20.04 -4.51 -24.68
CA GLU A 266 -19.46 -3.25 -24.17
C GLU A 266 -19.34 -3.22 -22.65
N ASP A 267 -20.34 -3.71 -21.93
CA ASP A 267 -20.39 -3.70 -20.46
C ASP A 267 -19.52 -4.78 -19.80
N VAL A 268 -18.98 -5.74 -20.56
CA VAL A 268 -18.04 -6.78 -20.08
C VAL A 268 -16.66 -6.67 -20.69
N SER A 269 -16.27 -5.47 -21.14
CA SER A 269 -14.99 -5.23 -21.79
C SER A 269 -13.83 -5.11 -20.78
N LEU A 270 -12.67 -5.73 -21.11
CA LEU A 270 -11.41 -5.53 -20.41
C LEU A 270 -10.63 -4.29 -20.89
N GLY A 271 -11.18 -3.54 -21.86
CA GLY A 271 -10.48 -2.45 -22.52
C GLY A 271 -9.33 -2.96 -23.37
N GLN A 272 -8.12 -2.46 -23.14
CA GLN A 272 -6.92 -2.85 -23.90
C GLN A 272 -6.22 -4.12 -23.38
N SER A 273 -6.61 -4.62 -22.20
CA SER A 273 -5.99 -5.78 -21.58
C SER A 273 -6.56 -7.06 -22.16
N ARG A 274 -5.70 -8.06 -22.42
CA ARG A 274 -6.12 -9.40 -22.89
C ARG A 274 -6.59 -10.28 -21.74
N TYR A 275 -6.03 -10.04 -20.55
CA TYR A 275 -6.39 -10.72 -19.31
C TYR A 275 -6.32 -9.75 -18.14
N ALA A 276 -7.17 -9.96 -17.17
CA ALA A 276 -7.18 -9.19 -15.94
C ALA A 276 -7.75 -10.02 -14.79
N GLN A 277 -7.25 -9.79 -13.58
CA GLN A 277 -7.90 -10.28 -12.37
C GLN A 277 -9.06 -9.35 -12.04
N VAL A 278 -10.27 -9.88 -12.03
CA VAL A 278 -11.49 -9.07 -11.94
C VAL A 278 -12.38 -9.46 -10.77
N ARG A 279 -13.28 -8.54 -10.45
CA ARG A 279 -14.46 -8.74 -9.62
C ARG A 279 -15.67 -8.27 -10.42
N ILE A 280 -16.72 -9.09 -10.48
CA ILE A 280 -17.93 -8.80 -11.23
C ILE A 280 -19.11 -9.05 -10.29
N ALA A 281 -19.87 -8.00 -9.99
CA ALA A 281 -21.07 -8.12 -9.17
C ALA A 281 -22.18 -8.83 -9.96
N VAL A 282 -22.97 -9.66 -9.29
CA VAL A 282 -24.03 -10.46 -9.85
C VAL A 282 -25.30 -10.27 -9.04
N ASP A 283 -26.41 -9.92 -9.70
CA ASP A 283 -27.75 -9.73 -9.13
C ASP A 283 -27.77 -8.77 -7.91
N GLY A 284 -26.74 -7.90 -7.78
CA GLY A 284 -26.60 -6.95 -6.67
C GLY A 284 -26.35 -7.60 -5.29
N LYS A 285 -26.12 -8.92 -5.23
CA LYS A 285 -25.96 -9.69 -3.99
C LYS A 285 -24.65 -10.46 -3.89
N TYR A 286 -24.16 -10.92 -5.03
CA TYR A 286 -22.99 -11.80 -5.13
C TYR A 286 -21.93 -11.21 -6.04
N TYR A 287 -20.75 -11.82 -6.06
CA TYR A 287 -19.72 -11.50 -7.04
C TYR A 287 -18.92 -12.71 -7.47
N MET A 288 -18.45 -12.66 -8.71
CA MET A 288 -17.42 -13.55 -9.22
C MET A 288 -16.04 -12.95 -8.97
N LYS A 289 -15.07 -13.80 -8.66
CA LYS A 289 -13.65 -13.45 -8.69
C LYS A 289 -12.89 -14.42 -9.58
N GLY A 290 -11.97 -13.94 -10.37
CA GLY A 290 -11.16 -14.79 -11.23
C GLY A 290 -10.28 -14.01 -12.18
N MET A 291 -9.61 -14.75 -13.07
CA MET A 291 -8.90 -14.19 -14.22
C MET A 291 -9.83 -14.15 -15.42
N ALA A 292 -10.13 -12.96 -15.88
CA ALA A 292 -10.95 -12.74 -17.07
C ALA A 292 -10.10 -12.80 -18.34
N VAL A 293 -10.62 -13.51 -19.35
CA VAL A 293 -10.07 -13.62 -20.71
C VAL A 293 -11.20 -13.60 -21.72
N TYR A 294 -10.93 -13.22 -22.97
CA TYR A 294 -11.94 -13.32 -24.02
C TYR A 294 -12.06 -14.76 -24.56
N SER A 295 -13.27 -15.13 -24.97
CA SER A 295 -13.56 -16.43 -25.59
C SER A 295 -14.69 -16.28 -26.62
N ASP A 296 -14.47 -16.83 -27.82
CA ASP A 296 -15.41 -16.79 -28.95
C ASP A 296 -16.44 -17.91 -28.92
N ASP A 297 -16.29 -18.93 -28.05
CA ASP A 297 -17.10 -20.14 -28.05
C ASP A 297 -18.25 -20.15 -27.00
N LEU A 298 -18.67 -18.98 -26.53
CA LEU A 298 -19.78 -18.87 -25.60
C LEU A 298 -21.13 -19.11 -26.31
N PRO A 299 -22.07 -19.85 -25.67
CA PRO A 299 -23.41 -20.06 -26.22
C PRO A 299 -24.17 -18.74 -26.44
N LYS A 300 -25.12 -18.75 -27.38
CA LYS A 300 -25.96 -17.57 -27.64
C LYS A 300 -26.69 -17.15 -26.36
N GLY A 301 -26.62 -15.86 -26.02
CA GLY A 301 -27.25 -15.28 -24.81
C GLY A 301 -26.39 -15.37 -23.55
N VAL A 302 -25.23 -16.04 -23.60
CA VAL A 302 -24.25 -16.09 -22.51
C VAL A 302 -23.14 -15.09 -22.81
N ASP A 303 -22.93 -14.12 -21.95
CA ASP A 303 -21.87 -13.14 -22.11
C ASP A 303 -20.67 -13.42 -21.22
N ILE A 304 -20.87 -14.20 -20.15
CA ILE A 304 -19.84 -14.63 -19.22
C ILE A 304 -19.97 -16.14 -18.98
N ARG A 305 -18.84 -16.85 -19.09
CA ARG A 305 -18.73 -18.22 -18.59
C ARG A 305 -17.77 -18.26 -17.41
N PHE A 306 -18.26 -18.71 -16.26
CA PHE A 306 -17.46 -18.87 -15.05
C PHE A 306 -17.10 -20.33 -14.83
N ASN A 307 -15.81 -20.63 -14.78
CA ASN A 307 -15.31 -22.00 -14.58
C ASN A 307 -15.06 -22.23 -13.08
N SER A 308 -15.76 -23.17 -12.49
CA SER A 308 -15.75 -23.42 -11.05
C SER A 308 -15.39 -24.86 -10.71
N SER A 309 -14.52 -25.06 -9.73
CA SER A 309 -14.21 -26.38 -9.15
C SER A 309 -15.37 -27.01 -8.32
N LYS A 310 -16.51 -26.35 -8.25
CA LYS A 310 -17.70 -26.92 -7.60
C LYS A 310 -18.32 -28.02 -8.45
N GLN A 311 -19.01 -28.96 -7.79
CA GLN A 311 -19.73 -30.05 -8.47
C GLN A 311 -20.99 -29.53 -9.15
N GLU A 312 -21.38 -30.20 -10.24
CA GLU A 312 -22.61 -29.92 -10.94
C GLU A 312 -23.83 -30.02 -9.99
N GLY A 313 -24.76 -29.12 -10.16
CA GLY A 313 -25.93 -28.98 -9.27
C GLY A 313 -25.68 -28.11 -8.03
N THR A 314 -24.47 -27.57 -7.83
CA THR A 314 -24.23 -26.58 -6.79
C THR A 314 -24.99 -25.27 -7.12
N PRO A 315 -25.86 -24.76 -6.23
CA PRO A 315 -26.58 -23.51 -6.44
C PRO A 315 -25.65 -22.34 -6.68
N LEU A 316 -26.06 -21.38 -7.53
CA LEU A 316 -25.22 -20.25 -7.96
C LEU A 316 -24.69 -19.44 -6.78
N GLU A 317 -25.51 -19.21 -5.74
CA GLU A 317 -25.12 -18.51 -4.52
C GLU A 317 -24.00 -19.19 -3.71
N LYS A 318 -23.79 -20.51 -3.92
CA LYS A 318 -22.70 -21.27 -3.33
C LYS A 318 -21.46 -21.35 -4.25
N VAL A 319 -21.63 -21.07 -5.52
CA VAL A 319 -20.54 -20.93 -6.49
C VAL A 319 -19.90 -19.54 -6.39
N LEU A 320 -20.74 -18.52 -6.30
CA LEU A 320 -20.33 -17.14 -6.15
C LEU A 320 -19.97 -16.78 -4.70
N LYS A 321 -19.44 -15.59 -4.49
CA LYS A 321 -19.20 -15.04 -3.15
C LYS A 321 -20.21 -13.95 -2.85
N PRO A 322 -20.71 -13.82 -1.62
CA PRO A 322 -21.57 -12.70 -1.25
C PRO A 322 -20.78 -11.38 -1.32
N LEU A 323 -21.43 -10.31 -1.73
CA LEU A 323 -20.89 -8.95 -1.59
C LEU A 323 -20.64 -8.66 -0.10
N ASN A 324 -19.66 -7.83 0.19
CA ASN A 324 -19.40 -7.41 1.56
C ASN A 324 -20.49 -6.47 2.06
N HIS A 325 -20.84 -6.61 3.31
CA HIS A 325 -21.83 -5.82 4.02
C HIS A 325 -21.17 -4.92 5.07
N THR A 326 -21.87 -3.86 5.49
CA THR A 326 -21.33 -2.83 6.40
C THR A 326 -21.27 -3.29 7.86
N GLU A 327 -22.12 -4.24 8.27
CA GLU A 327 -22.21 -4.68 9.65
C GLU A 327 -21.81 -6.16 9.82
N TYR A 328 -21.45 -6.51 11.05
CA TYR A 328 -21.04 -7.85 11.43
C TYR A 328 -21.92 -8.40 12.54
N LEU A 329 -22.28 -9.66 12.43
CA LEU A 329 -22.97 -10.42 13.46
C LEU A 329 -22.03 -10.70 14.66
N SER A 330 -22.60 -11.07 15.80
CA SER A 330 -21.84 -11.37 17.02
C SER A 330 -20.86 -12.54 16.87
N ASN A 331 -21.06 -13.40 15.89
CA ASN A 331 -20.15 -14.51 15.55
C ASN A 331 -18.96 -14.06 14.67
N GLY A 332 -18.91 -12.78 14.26
CA GLY A 332 -17.88 -12.21 13.41
C GLY A 332 -18.08 -12.43 11.91
N GLU A 333 -19.21 -12.98 11.48
CA GLU A 333 -19.63 -13.02 10.09
C GLU A 333 -20.33 -11.72 9.70
N GLN A 334 -20.31 -11.37 8.41
CA GLN A 334 -21.03 -10.19 7.94
C GLN A 334 -22.54 -10.39 8.05
N ASP A 335 -23.26 -9.35 8.44
CA ASP A 335 -24.73 -9.38 8.47
C ASP A 335 -25.28 -9.21 7.05
N PRO A 336 -25.88 -10.26 6.46
CA PRO A 336 -26.40 -10.19 5.10
C PRO A 336 -27.64 -9.27 4.96
N ASN A 337 -28.21 -8.82 6.08
CA ASN A 337 -29.36 -7.91 6.09
C ASN A 337 -28.91 -6.44 6.20
N SER A 338 -27.65 -6.18 6.49
CA SER A 338 -27.10 -4.82 6.48
C SER A 338 -26.85 -4.36 5.04
N PRO A 339 -26.72 -3.05 4.78
CA PRO A 339 -26.39 -2.54 3.45
C PRO A 339 -25.06 -3.10 2.93
N VAL A 340 -24.96 -3.23 1.59
CA VAL A 340 -23.68 -3.59 0.95
C VAL A 340 -22.65 -2.51 1.24
N ASP A 341 -21.44 -2.92 1.60
CA ASP A 341 -20.31 -2.00 1.77
C ASP A 341 -19.82 -1.48 0.41
N LEU A 342 -20.39 -0.38 -0.04
CA LEU A 342 -20.05 0.25 -1.33
C LEU A 342 -18.58 0.69 -1.41
N LYS A 343 -17.87 0.82 -0.29
CA LYS A 343 -16.45 1.16 -0.26
C LYS A 343 -15.55 -0.04 -0.50
N ASN A 344 -16.01 -1.23 -0.14
CA ASN A 344 -15.25 -2.47 -0.30
C ASN A 344 -16.16 -3.66 -0.61
N PRO A 345 -16.97 -3.58 -1.67
CA PRO A 345 -18.02 -4.58 -1.95
C PRO A 345 -17.46 -5.97 -2.22
N PHE A 346 -16.21 -6.06 -2.67
CA PHE A 346 -15.57 -7.30 -3.12
C PHE A 346 -14.52 -7.85 -2.15
N GLY A 347 -14.26 -7.21 -1.03
CA GLY A 347 -13.14 -7.58 -0.16
C GLY A 347 -11.76 -7.49 -0.82
N ALA A 348 -11.66 -6.68 -1.88
CA ALA A 348 -10.43 -6.46 -2.64
C ALA A 348 -10.35 -5.01 -3.11
N THR A 349 -9.15 -4.48 -3.14
CA THR A 349 -8.90 -3.13 -3.67
C THR A 349 -8.99 -3.17 -5.20
N ILE A 350 -9.89 -2.37 -5.75
CA ILE A 350 -9.96 -2.15 -7.20
C ILE A 350 -8.85 -1.15 -7.56
N LYS A 351 -8.04 -1.46 -8.55
CA LYS A 351 -6.95 -0.59 -8.99
C LYS A 351 -7.46 0.76 -9.50
N ALA A 352 -6.65 1.80 -9.43
CA ALA A 352 -6.98 3.08 -10.04
C ALA A 352 -7.22 2.90 -11.56
N GLY A 353 -8.37 3.39 -12.06
CA GLY A 353 -8.82 3.14 -13.43
C GLY A 353 -9.28 1.70 -13.70
N GLY A 354 -9.44 0.88 -12.66
CA GLY A 354 -9.92 -0.50 -12.77
C GLY A 354 -11.40 -0.63 -13.09
N GLN A 355 -12.18 0.42 -12.86
CA GLN A 355 -13.56 0.53 -13.36
C GLN A 355 -13.53 1.16 -14.74
N VAL A 356 -14.18 0.53 -15.71
CA VAL A 356 -14.22 0.96 -17.11
C VAL A 356 -15.60 1.54 -17.42
N TYR A 357 -15.63 2.66 -18.10
CA TYR A 357 -16.87 3.24 -18.62
C TYR A 357 -17.01 2.94 -20.12
N TYR A 358 -18.22 2.71 -20.56
CA TYR A 358 -18.58 2.58 -21.96
C TYR A 358 -19.70 3.56 -22.31
N THR A 359 -19.91 3.79 -23.59
CA THR A 359 -21.01 4.62 -24.09
C THR A 359 -22.07 3.69 -24.65
N ASP A 360 -23.27 3.72 -24.10
CA ASP A 360 -24.37 2.89 -24.55
C ASP A 360 -24.93 3.36 -25.91
N LYS A 361 -25.88 2.61 -26.46
CA LYS A 361 -26.51 2.88 -27.75
C LYS A 361 -27.19 4.23 -27.83
N ASP A 362 -27.56 4.80 -26.68
CA ASP A 362 -28.20 6.11 -26.56
C ASP A 362 -27.17 7.24 -26.37
N GLY A 363 -25.90 6.94 -26.47
CA GLY A 363 -24.79 7.90 -26.28
C GLY A 363 -24.50 8.24 -24.83
N LYS A 364 -25.11 7.54 -23.87
CA LYS A 364 -24.93 7.80 -22.43
C LYS A 364 -23.75 6.99 -21.89
N LYS A 365 -22.90 7.68 -21.13
CA LYS A 365 -21.77 7.05 -20.45
C LYS A 365 -22.28 6.20 -19.28
N LYS A 366 -21.94 4.92 -19.27
CA LYS A 366 -22.29 3.95 -18.22
C LYS A 366 -21.06 3.24 -17.69
N LEU A 367 -21.15 2.76 -16.45
CA LEU A 367 -20.11 1.96 -15.83
C LEU A 367 -20.20 0.50 -16.33
N SER A 368 -19.05 -0.10 -16.66
CA SER A 368 -18.93 -1.53 -16.95
C SER A 368 -19.10 -2.36 -15.67
N VAL A 369 -19.56 -3.60 -15.80
CA VAL A 369 -19.62 -4.57 -14.70
C VAL A 369 -18.23 -5.08 -14.27
N ILE A 370 -17.19 -4.77 -15.05
CA ILE A 370 -15.81 -5.22 -14.80
C ILE A 370 -15.10 -4.30 -13.81
N ASN A 371 -14.65 -4.86 -12.70
CA ASN A 371 -13.83 -4.18 -11.70
C ASN A 371 -12.48 -4.89 -11.63
N LYS A 372 -11.42 -4.26 -12.16
CA LYS A 372 -10.07 -4.85 -12.23
C LYS A 372 -9.33 -4.69 -10.90
N VAL A 373 -8.80 -5.79 -10.40
CA VAL A 373 -7.86 -5.82 -9.26
C VAL A 373 -6.44 -5.67 -9.77
N ASN A 374 -6.08 -6.49 -10.76
CA ASN A 374 -4.83 -6.42 -11.51
C ASN A 374 -5.13 -6.60 -12.99
N GLU A 375 -4.26 -6.08 -13.85
CA GLU A 375 -4.36 -6.29 -15.28
C GLU A 375 -2.99 -6.57 -15.89
N GLU A 376 -2.94 -6.89 -17.17
CA GLU A 376 -1.70 -7.17 -17.90
C GLU A 376 -0.63 -6.11 -17.63
N GLY A 377 0.50 -6.51 -17.04
CA GLY A 377 1.62 -5.67 -16.64
C GLY A 377 1.74 -5.38 -15.13
N ASP A 378 0.76 -5.78 -14.31
CA ASP A 378 0.77 -5.50 -12.87
C ASP A 378 1.51 -6.56 -12.03
N TRP A 379 1.80 -7.76 -12.57
CA TRP A 379 2.45 -8.84 -11.84
C TRP A 379 3.99 -8.80 -11.85
N GLY A 380 4.60 -7.99 -12.71
CA GLY A 380 6.04 -8.02 -12.98
C GLY A 380 6.97 -7.43 -11.91
N GLU A 381 6.48 -6.78 -10.85
CA GLU A 381 7.30 -5.96 -9.95
C GLU A 381 7.89 -6.67 -8.72
N TRP A 382 7.56 -7.95 -8.44
CA TRP A 382 7.73 -8.49 -7.08
C TRP A 382 9.04 -9.24 -6.80
N ASP A 383 9.86 -9.63 -7.78
CA ASP A 383 10.97 -10.54 -7.52
C ASP A 383 12.34 -10.09 -8.00
N ARG A 384 12.89 -9.14 -7.25
CA ARG A 384 14.32 -8.76 -7.37
C ARG A 384 15.24 -9.57 -6.45
N THR A 385 14.72 -10.57 -5.73
CA THR A 385 15.48 -11.36 -4.74
C THR A 385 15.07 -12.83 -4.72
N LEU A 386 15.93 -13.68 -4.18
CA LEU A 386 15.64 -15.08 -3.84
C LEU A 386 15.36 -15.19 -2.35
N ALA A 387 14.25 -15.80 -1.98
CA ALA A 387 13.90 -16.04 -0.60
C ALA A 387 14.86 -17.04 0.06
N SER A 388 15.23 -16.83 1.33
CA SER A 388 16.11 -17.73 2.08
C SER A 388 15.56 -19.15 2.16
N GLN A 389 14.26 -19.31 2.37
CA GLN A 389 13.61 -20.62 2.42
C GLN A 389 13.65 -21.38 1.09
N PHE A 390 13.66 -20.68 -0.05
CA PHE A 390 13.89 -21.31 -1.34
C PHE A 390 15.37 -21.69 -1.50
N LEU A 391 16.25 -20.71 -1.34
CA LEU A 391 17.67 -20.85 -1.63
C LEU A 391 18.35 -21.88 -0.72
N SER A 392 17.96 -21.99 0.54
CA SER A 392 18.50 -22.98 1.49
C SER A 392 18.17 -24.43 1.11
N LYS A 393 17.16 -24.65 0.29
CA LYS A 393 16.76 -25.98 -0.23
C LYS A 393 17.40 -26.30 -1.59
N GLN A 394 18.27 -25.43 -2.07
CA GLN A 394 19.05 -25.58 -3.29
C GLN A 394 20.47 -26.08 -3.00
N SER A 395 21.36 -26.08 -3.97
CA SER A 395 22.76 -26.44 -3.74
C SER A 395 23.49 -25.37 -2.90
N ILE A 396 24.42 -25.82 -2.05
CA ILE A 396 25.29 -24.94 -1.28
C ILE A 396 26.07 -23.99 -2.19
N ASP A 397 26.50 -24.48 -3.36
CA ASP A 397 27.23 -23.67 -4.34
C ASP A 397 26.38 -22.54 -4.89
N LEU A 398 25.11 -22.81 -5.23
CA LEU A 398 24.18 -21.76 -5.66
C LEU A 398 23.95 -20.71 -4.56
N ALA A 399 23.70 -21.17 -3.33
CA ALA A 399 23.48 -20.26 -2.20
C ALA A 399 24.69 -19.37 -1.95
N LYS A 400 25.89 -19.94 -1.90
CA LYS A 400 27.15 -19.24 -1.72
C LYS A 400 27.39 -18.19 -2.80
N LYS A 401 27.15 -18.55 -4.06
CA LYS A 401 27.35 -17.64 -5.21
C LYS A 401 26.37 -16.48 -5.19
N GLN A 402 25.07 -16.74 -4.99
CA GLN A 402 24.05 -15.69 -5.00
C GLN A 402 24.15 -14.74 -3.80
N LEU A 403 24.47 -15.24 -2.62
CA LEU A 403 24.71 -14.40 -1.44
C LEU A 403 25.97 -13.56 -1.61
N ASN A 404 27.04 -14.10 -2.24
CA ASN A 404 28.24 -13.31 -2.55
C ASN A 404 27.97 -12.20 -3.57
N ILE A 405 27.18 -12.46 -4.61
CA ILE A 405 26.74 -11.42 -5.57
C ILE A 405 25.98 -10.33 -4.82
N THR A 406 25.07 -10.70 -3.90
CA THR A 406 24.34 -9.72 -3.09
C THR A 406 25.29 -8.85 -2.27
N TYR A 407 26.30 -9.45 -1.64
CA TYR A 407 27.30 -8.72 -0.87
C TYR A 407 28.07 -7.73 -1.73
N LEU A 408 28.56 -8.16 -2.89
CA LEU A 408 29.30 -7.30 -3.83
C LEU A 408 28.46 -6.14 -4.37
N ASN A 409 27.18 -6.40 -4.68
CA ASN A 409 26.26 -5.36 -5.10
C ASN A 409 26.02 -4.32 -4.00
N LYS A 410 25.88 -4.77 -2.75
CA LYS A 410 25.76 -3.87 -1.59
C LYS A 410 27.04 -3.08 -1.34
N GLN A 411 28.21 -3.66 -1.55
CA GLN A 411 29.49 -2.97 -1.44
C GLN A 411 29.60 -1.86 -2.49
N ASP A 412 29.20 -2.12 -3.74
CA ASP A 412 29.17 -1.12 -4.80
C ASP A 412 28.17 0.01 -4.50
N GLU A 413 27.00 -0.33 -3.98
CA GLU A 413 26.00 0.65 -3.52
C GLU A 413 26.58 1.56 -2.43
N PHE A 414 27.28 1.01 -1.45
CA PHE A 414 27.95 1.75 -0.39
C PHE A 414 29.00 2.73 -0.93
N ASP A 415 29.85 2.24 -1.84
CA ASP A 415 30.90 3.06 -2.45
C ASP A 415 30.31 4.16 -3.35
N SER A 416 29.18 3.91 -3.99
CA SER A 416 28.45 4.90 -4.78
C SER A 416 27.82 5.99 -3.90
N ILE A 417 27.23 5.61 -2.77
CA ILE A 417 26.65 6.56 -1.81
C ILE A 417 27.70 7.52 -1.26
N LYS A 418 28.91 7.06 -1.00
CA LYS A 418 30.02 7.91 -0.50
C LYS A 418 30.39 9.02 -1.49
N LYS A 419 30.12 8.84 -2.78
CA LYS A 419 30.43 9.82 -3.84
C LYS A 419 29.34 10.90 -4.01
N ILE A 420 28.19 10.76 -3.36
CA ILE A 420 27.11 11.74 -3.43
C ILE A 420 27.61 13.08 -2.88
N THR A 421 27.43 14.16 -3.65
CA THR A 421 27.93 15.50 -3.33
C THR A 421 27.18 16.16 -2.19
N ASN A 422 25.83 16.12 -2.22
CA ASN A 422 25.02 16.73 -1.17
C ASN A 422 25.14 15.96 0.14
N SER A 423 25.59 16.64 1.19
CA SER A 423 25.87 16.03 2.50
C SER A 423 24.64 15.43 3.18
N GLU A 424 23.47 16.10 3.11
CA GLU A 424 22.22 15.59 3.74
C GLU A 424 21.66 14.40 2.97
N ILE A 425 21.70 14.41 1.63
CA ILE A 425 21.31 13.24 0.82
C ILE A 425 22.23 12.07 1.15
N ARG A 426 23.55 12.29 1.12
CA ARG A 426 24.55 11.25 1.45
C ARG A 426 24.32 10.67 2.83
N LYS A 427 24.09 11.52 3.85
CA LYS A 427 23.80 11.08 5.22
C LYS A 427 22.52 10.26 5.31
N SER A 428 21.45 10.73 4.69
CA SER A 428 20.17 10.01 4.64
C SER A 428 20.31 8.66 3.95
N MET A 429 21.00 8.62 2.81
CA MET A 429 21.22 7.40 2.06
C MET A 429 22.11 6.39 2.80
N LEU A 430 23.16 6.84 3.51
CA LEU A 430 24.01 5.97 4.36
C LEU A 430 23.19 5.33 5.49
N LEU A 431 22.30 6.09 6.13
CA LEU A 431 21.44 5.56 7.20
C LEU A 431 20.40 4.57 6.65
N SER A 432 19.75 4.91 5.54
CA SER A 432 18.83 3.99 4.87
C SER A 432 19.53 2.72 4.39
N PHE A 433 20.70 2.84 3.82
CA PHE A 433 21.55 1.72 3.40
C PHE A 433 21.95 0.82 4.58
N ALA A 434 22.28 1.43 5.73
CA ALA A 434 22.61 0.66 6.93
C ALA A 434 21.40 -0.15 7.43
N ASP A 435 20.20 0.42 7.38
CA ASP A 435 18.96 -0.29 7.73
C ASP A 435 18.62 -1.39 6.70
N ASP A 436 18.89 -1.18 5.42
CA ASP A 436 18.77 -2.20 4.37
C ASP A 436 19.77 -3.36 4.58
N CYS A 437 20.99 -3.08 5.05
CA CYS A 437 21.96 -4.11 5.39
C CYS A 437 21.50 -4.92 6.61
N ASP A 438 21.01 -4.26 7.66
CA ASP A 438 20.43 -4.95 8.83
C ASP A 438 19.25 -5.84 8.43
N ALA A 439 18.35 -5.32 7.58
CA ALA A 439 17.23 -6.09 7.05
C ALA A 439 17.69 -7.28 6.21
N SER A 440 18.71 -7.10 5.37
CA SER A 440 19.29 -8.17 4.55
C SER A 440 19.92 -9.29 5.42
N ALA A 441 20.54 -8.92 6.54
CA ALA A 441 21.05 -9.89 7.51
C ALA A 441 19.92 -10.70 8.17
N VAL A 442 18.80 -10.03 8.54
CA VAL A 442 17.63 -10.69 9.15
C VAL A 442 16.87 -11.55 8.15
N ASP A 443 16.67 -11.04 6.94
CA ASP A 443 15.88 -11.70 5.89
C ASP A 443 16.65 -12.82 5.20
N LEU A 444 17.96 -12.79 5.21
CA LEU A 444 18.84 -13.76 4.55
C LEU A 444 18.52 -13.92 3.05
N LYS A 445 18.10 -12.83 2.40
CA LYS A 445 17.73 -12.84 0.96
C LYS A 445 18.97 -12.69 0.09
N ALA A 446 18.94 -13.35 -1.07
CA ALA A 446 19.97 -13.22 -2.09
C ALA A 446 19.45 -12.47 -3.33
N ALA A 447 20.37 -12.04 -4.19
CA ALA A 447 20.04 -11.44 -5.47
C ALA A 447 19.22 -12.42 -6.35
N ALA A 448 18.34 -11.86 -7.17
CA ALA A 448 17.56 -12.63 -8.15
C ALA A 448 18.48 -13.33 -9.16
N MET A 449 18.00 -14.43 -9.70
CA MET A 449 18.63 -15.08 -10.85
C MET A 449 18.44 -14.23 -12.12
N PRO A 450 19.30 -14.39 -13.15
CA PRO A 450 19.13 -13.68 -14.41
C PRO A 450 17.76 -13.96 -15.02
N ARG A 451 17.08 -12.91 -15.48
CA ARG A 451 15.75 -12.97 -16.11
C ARG A 451 14.67 -13.64 -15.25
N GLN A 452 14.87 -13.67 -13.92
CA GLN A 452 13.83 -14.05 -12.98
C GLN A 452 12.67 -13.06 -13.08
N ALA A 453 11.45 -13.56 -13.17
CA ALA A 453 10.25 -12.71 -13.27
C ALA A 453 9.06 -13.34 -12.56
N THR A 454 8.19 -12.52 -11.99
CA THR A 454 6.88 -12.96 -11.50
C THR A 454 5.89 -12.94 -12.66
N GLN A 455 5.15 -14.03 -12.83
CA GLN A 455 4.19 -14.21 -13.90
C GLN A 455 2.89 -14.80 -13.35
N VAL A 456 1.74 -14.31 -13.82
CA VAL A 456 0.45 -14.91 -13.49
C VAL A 456 0.26 -16.22 -14.23
N LEU A 457 -0.32 -17.22 -13.55
CA LEU A 457 -0.60 -18.54 -14.12
C LEU A 457 -1.90 -18.53 -14.91
N MET A 458 -1.83 -19.09 -16.14
CA MET A 458 -3.00 -19.29 -17.00
C MET A 458 -3.06 -20.73 -17.49
N PRO A 459 -4.25 -21.35 -17.61
CA PRO A 459 -4.38 -22.74 -18.05
C PRO A 459 -4.61 -22.84 -19.54
N LEU A 460 -4.06 -23.91 -20.16
CA LEU A 460 -4.39 -24.29 -21.52
C LEU A 460 -4.15 -25.78 -21.75
N ASN A 461 -5.17 -26.54 -22.16
CA ASN A 461 -5.07 -27.99 -22.37
C ASN A 461 -4.14 -28.37 -23.51
N SER A 462 -3.98 -27.52 -24.53
CA SER A 462 -3.10 -27.79 -25.67
C SER A 462 -1.61 -27.63 -25.36
N ILE A 463 -1.25 -27.11 -24.18
CA ILE A 463 0.13 -27.14 -23.70
C ILE A 463 0.42 -28.52 -23.11
N LYS A 464 1.54 -29.14 -23.53
CA LYS A 464 1.93 -30.44 -22.99
C LYS A 464 2.41 -30.34 -21.54
N MET A 465 2.42 -31.47 -20.84
CA MET A 465 2.81 -31.51 -19.41
C MET A 465 4.26 -31.11 -19.13
N ASP A 466 5.13 -31.22 -20.12
CA ASP A 466 6.55 -30.89 -20.09
C ASP A 466 6.85 -29.51 -20.71
N GLU A 467 5.81 -28.80 -21.19
CA GLU A 467 5.93 -27.52 -21.87
C GLU A 467 5.28 -26.37 -21.09
N VAL A 468 5.70 -25.16 -21.43
CA VAL A 468 5.11 -23.91 -20.96
C VAL A 468 5.14 -22.87 -22.07
N TYR A 469 4.04 -22.10 -22.24
CA TYR A 469 4.06 -20.91 -23.06
C TYR A 469 4.53 -19.74 -22.22
N ALA A 470 5.69 -19.18 -22.54
CA ALA A 470 6.36 -18.15 -21.75
C ALA A 470 7.17 -17.19 -22.65
N PRO A 471 6.54 -16.26 -23.37
CA PRO A 471 7.20 -15.44 -24.40
C PRO A 471 8.31 -14.51 -23.88
N ASN A 472 8.35 -14.22 -22.59
CA ASN A 472 9.45 -13.47 -21.98
C ASN A 472 10.76 -14.28 -21.92
N PHE A 473 10.72 -15.57 -22.28
CA PHE A 473 11.84 -16.49 -22.30
C PHE A 473 12.06 -17.06 -23.72
N LYS A 474 13.25 -17.56 -23.98
CA LYS A 474 13.60 -18.05 -25.31
C LYS A 474 12.88 -19.37 -25.61
N ASP A 475 12.36 -19.50 -26.82
CA ASP A 475 11.76 -20.77 -27.29
C ASP A 475 12.76 -21.93 -27.16
N GLY A 476 12.33 -23.03 -26.59
CA GLY A 476 13.14 -24.22 -26.34
C GLY A 476 14.03 -24.19 -25.11
N GLU A 477 14.16 -23.08 -24.38
CA GLU A 477 14.87 -23.08 -23.10
C GLU A 477 14.04 -23.72 -21.98
N HIS A 478 14.71 -24.15 -20.92
CA HIS A 478 14.05 -24.63 -19.70
C HIS A 478 13.85 -23.51 -18.69
N VAL A 479 12.67 -23.49 -18.06
CA VAL A 479 12.36 -22.58 -16.97
C VAL A 479 11.76 -23.33 -15.79
N CYS A 480 12.16 -22.91 -14.60
CA CYS A 480 11.55 -23.39 -13.35
C CYS A 480 10.42 -22.45 -12.93
N LEU A 481 9.26 -23.02 -12.61
CA LEU A 481 8.12 -22.33 -12.03
C LEU A 481 8.06 -22.64 -10.54
N ILE A 482 7.97 -21.59 -9.71
CA ILE A 482 7.99 -21.68 -8.25
C ILE A 482 6.84 -20.82 -7.71
N ARG A 483 5.90 -21.45 -7.02
CA ARG A 483 4.83 -20.75 -6.29
C ARG A 483 5.18 -20.68 -4.81
N TYR A 484 5.00 -19.55 -4.18
CA TYR A 484 5.20 -19.38 -2.75
C TYR A 484 3.85 -19.40 -1.99
N PRO A 485 3.82 -20.04 -0.79
CA PRO A 485 4.89 -20.84 -0.17
C PRO A 485 5.08 -22.20 -0.84
N HIS A 486 6.31 -22.71 -0.85
CA HIS A 486 6.61 -24.06 -1.39
C HIS A 486 7.43 -24.90 -0.40
N SER A 487 7.23 -26.22 -0.45
CA SER A 487 7.88 -27.14 0.48
C SER A 487 9.30 -27.54 0.07
N GLY A 488 9.68 -27.34 -1.19
CA GLY A 488 11.04 -27.65 -1.63
C GLY A 488 11.14 -28.04 -3.11
N PRO A 489 12.25 -28.70 -3.53
CA PRO A 489 12.50 -29.06 -4.94
C PRO A 489 11.43 -29.95 -5.57
N THR A 490 10.62 -30.64 -4.78
CA THR A 490 9.53 -31.53 -5.23
C THR A 490 8.31 -30.77 -5.75
N GLU A 491 8.18 -29.49 -5.40
CA GLU A 491 7.10 -28.59 -5.83
C GLU A 491 7.56 -27.57 -6.87
N ILE A 492 8.71 -27.78 -7.50
CA ILE A 492 9.23 -26.92 -8.58
C ILE A 492 8.97 -27.65 -9.90
N LEU A 493 8.31 -26.97 -10.84
CA LEU A 493 8.17 -27.46 -12.20
C LEU A 493 9.36 -26.99 -13.05
N ASP A 494 9.96 -27.90 -13.78
CA ASP A 494 10.97 -27.60 -14.81
C ASP A 494 10.34 -27.91 -16.19
N LEU A 495 10.04 -26.87 -16.93
CA LEU A 495 9.28 -26.96 -18.18
C LEU A 495 10.06 -26.34 -19.33
N LYS A 496 9.89 -26.94 -20.53
CA LYS A 496 10.46 -26.44 -21.78
C LYS A 496 9.56 -25.37 -22.39
N VAL A 497 10.12 -24.21 -22.70
CA VAL A 497 9.39 -23.12 -23.34
C VAL A 497 8.99 -23.46 -24.74
N ASN A 498 7.69 -23.40 -25.05
CA ASN A 498 7.09 -23.56 -26.38
C ASN A 498 6.26 -22.30 -26.73
N ASN A 499 6.91 -21.36 -27.39
CA ASN A 499 6.28 -20.08 -27.80
C ASN A 499 5.60 -20.20 -29.19
N LYS A 500 5.46 -21.42 -29.75
CA LYS A 500 4.81 -21.65 -31.03
C LYS A 500 3.40 -22.20 -30.91
N ASN A 501 2.87 -22.36 -29.71
CA ASN A 501 1.52 -22.82 -29.50
C ASN A 501 0.52 -21.78 -30.04
N LYS A 502 -0.23 -22.16 -31.09
CA LYS A 502 -1.13 -21.25 -31.82
C LYS A 502 -2.29 -20.74 -30.95
N GLU A 503 -2.84 -21.63 -30.13
CA GLU A 503 -3.96 -21.30 -29.24
C GLU A 503 -3.53 -20.31 -28.12
N ALA A 504 -2.37 -20.55 -27.53
CA ALA A 504 -1.80 -19.62 -26.54
C ALA A 504 -1.51 -18.25 -27.17
N ILE A 505 -0.98 -18.21 -28.40
CA ILE A 505 -0.76 -16.96 -29.13
C ILE A 505 -2.07 -16.23 -29.41
N SER A 506 -3.13 -16.96 -29.77
CA SER A 506 -4.44 -16.37 -30.03
C SER A 506 -5.06 -15.76 -28.78
N LEU A 507 -5.02 -16.46 -27.65
CA LEU A 507 -5.66 -16.03 -26.40
C LEU A 507 -4.86 -14.96 -25.65
N PHE A 508 -3.56 -15.15 -25.52
CA PHE A 508 -2.70 -14.32 -24.68
C PHE A 508 -1.78 -13.37 -25.46
N GLY A 509 -1.75 -13.50 -26.79
CA GLY A 509 -0.91 -12.71 -27.69
C GLY A 509 0.53 -13.24 -27.78
N LYS A 510 1.29 -12.69 -28.73
CA LYS A 510 2.69 -13.10 -29.00
C LYS A 510 3.68 -12.63 -27.90
N SER A 511 3.34 -11.62 -27.14
CA SER A 511 4.22 -11.02 -26.13
C SER A 511 3.40 -10.47 -24.96
N PRO A 512 2.71 -11.33 -24.18
CA PRO A 512 2.08 -10.91 -22.94
C PRO A 512 3.16 -10.41 -21.97
N LYS A 513 2.83 -9.41 -21.17
CA LYS A 513 3.81 -8.74 -20.30
C LYS A 513 4.27 -9.63 -19.14
N ASP A 514 3.35 -10.35 -18.54
CA ASP A 514 3.57 -10.99 -17.23
C ASP A 514 2.71 -12.25 -17.01
N CYS A 515 2.45 -13.06 -18.03
CA CYS A 515 1.78 -14.34 -17.85
C CYS A 515 2.58 -15.52 -18.39
N VAL A 516 2.37 -16.69 -17.78
CA VAL A 516 2.79 -18.00 -18.27
C VAL A 516 1.59 -18.93 -18.35
N VAL A 517 1.57 -19.74 -19.41
CA VAL A 517 0.48 -20.67 -19.66
C VAL A 517 0.98 -22.11 -19.52
N ILE A 518 0.32 -22.88 -18.68
CA ILE A 518 0.68 -24.26 -18.38
C ILE A 518 -0.47 -25.23 -18.68
N ASN A 519 -0.14 -26.51 -18.78
CA ASN A 519 -1.17 -27.53 -18.71
C ASN A 519 -1.84 -27.49 -17.31
N PRO A 520 -3.18 -27.46 -17.23
CA PRO A 520 -3.89 -27.36 -15.94
C PRO A 520 -3.48 -28.42 -14.91
N LYS A 521 -3.17 -29.64 -15.35
CA LYS A 521 -2.72 -30.73 -14.47
C LYS A 521 -1.40 -30.43 -13.75
N ASN A 522 -0.61 -29.48 -14.25
CA ASN A 522 0.62 -29.04 -13.59
C ASN A 522 0.35 -28.18 -12.34
N ALA A 523 -0.82 -27.57 -12.23
CA ALA A 523 -1.17 -26.72 -11.08
C ALA A 523 -1.08 -27.46 -9.75
N ALA A 524 -1.48 -28.74 -9.72
CA ALA A 524 -1.38 -29.58 -8.53
C ALA A 524 0.06 -29.72 -8.00
N LYS A 525 1.06 -29.69 -8.87
CA LYS A 525 2.48 -29.75 -8.49
C LYS A 525 3.05 -28.41 -8.00
N LEU A 526 2.31 -27.34 -8.19
CA LEU A 526 2.65 -25.98 -7.74
C LEU A 526 1.94 -25.62 -6.43
N SER A 527 2.06 -26.48 -5.41
CA SER A 527 1.41 -26.25 -4.11
C SER A 527 -0.11 -26.04 -4.21
N GLY A 528 -0.79 -26.72 -5.13
CA GLY A 528 -2.23 -26.60 -5.34
C GLY A 528 -2.64 -25.23 -5.88
N ALA A 529 -1.91 -24.70 -6.85
CA ALA A 529 -2.25 -23.46 -7.52
C ALA A 529 -3.62 -23.51 -8.18
N ASP A 530 -4.35 -22.41 -8.20
CA ASP A 530 -5.53 -22.20 -9.02
C ASP A 530 -5.28 -21.04 -10.02
N PHE A 531 -6.24 -20.79 -10.91
CA PHE A 531 -6.10 -19.78 -11.95
C PHE A 531 -6.92 -18.51 -11.69
N ASP A 532 -7.22 -18.22 -10.42
CA ASP A 532 -7.97 -17.03 -10.02
C ASP A 532 -7.09 -15.76 -9.84
N GLY A 533 -5.83 -15.82 -10.28
CA GLY A 533 -4.83 -14.77 -10.17
C GLY A 533 -3.54 -15.21 -9.47
N ASP A 534 -3.37 -16.51 -9.23
CA ASP A 534 -2.13 -17.05 -8.68
C ASP A 534 -0.93 -16.75 -9.60
N SER A 535 0.19 -16.46 -8.97
CA SER A 535 1.43 -16.14 -9.67
C SER A 535 2.57 -17.07 -9.28
N VAL A 536 3.52 -17.20 -10.19
CA VAL A 536 4.75 -17.97 -10.00
C VAL A 536 5.96 -17.11 -10.29
N VAL A 537 7.05 -17.43 -9.61
CA VAL A 537 8.38 -16.97 -9.99
C VAL A 537 8.90 -17.89 -11.07
N VAL A 538 9.29 -17.33 -12.19
CA VAL A 538 9.85 -18.05 -13.33
C VAL A 538 11.35 -17.77 -13.40
N ILE A 539 12.16 -18.81 -13.38
CA ILE A 539 13.62 -18.72 -13.38
C ILE A 539 14.15 -19.59 -14.53
N PRO A 540 14.95 -19.05 -15.46
CA PRO A 540 15.63 -19.87 -16.47
C PRO A 540 16.50 -20.95 -15.82
N ASN A 541 16.30 -22.20 -16.19
CA ASN A 541 17.04 -23.34 -15.68
C ASN A 541 18.11 -23.79 -16.68
N LYS A 542 19.32 -23.29 -16.55
CA LYS A 542 20.43 -23.64 -17.44
C LYS A 542 20.96 -25.01 -17.08
N TYR A 543 21.01 -25.89 -18.07
CA TYR A 543 21.55 -27.24 -17.93
C TYR A 543 23.06 -27.29 -18.21
N ARG A 544 23.80 -27.94 -17.34
CA ARG A 544 25.21 -28.26 -17.50
C ARG A 544 25.43 -29.73 -17.17
N GLN A 545 26.06 -30.48 -18.07
CA GLN A 545 26.30 -31.93 -17.88
C GLN A 545 25.02 -32.67 -17.43
N GLY A 546 23.88 -32.35 -18.05
CA GLY A 546 22.60 -32.97 -17.71
C GLY A 546 21.94 -32.53 -16.41
N LYS A 547 22.54 -31.58 -15.64
CA LYS A 547 21.99 -31.05 -14.41
C LYS A 547 21.58 -29.59 -14.56
N GLY A 548 20.35 -29.24 -14.16
CA GLY A 548 19.85 -27.88 -14.12
C GLY A 548 20.49 -27.07 -12.98
N THR A 549 20.55 -25.76 -13.15
CA THR A 549 21.02 -24.82 -12.12
C THR A 549 20.14 -24.86 -10.88
N ILE A 550 18.84 -24.91 -11.08
CA ILE A 550 17.85 -25.05 -10.02
C ILE A 550 17.64 -26.54 -9.76
N LYS A 551 17.78 -26.95 -8.49
CA LYS A 551 17.52 -28.32 -8.06
C LYS A 551 16.00 -28.57 -8.11
N VAL A 552 15.60 -29.50 -8.94
CA VAL A 552 14.23 -30.00 -9.06
C VAL A 552 14.28 -31.49 -8.69
N SER A 553 13.28 -31.95 -7.98
CA SER A 553 13.14 -33.35 -7.60
C SER A 553 11.79 -33.91 -8.05
N PRO A 554 11.69 -35.20 -8.34
CA PRO A 554 10.38 -35.83 -8.54
C PRO A 554 9.48 -35.61 -7.33
N GLN A 555 8.18 -35.62 -7.55
CA GLN A 555 7.22 -35.60 -6.44
C GLN A 555 7.45 -36.86 -5.57
N LEU A 556 7.43 -36.67 -4.24
CA LEU A 556 7.55 -37.79 -3.32
C LEU A 556 6.42 -38.79 -3.54
N GLU A 557 6.76 -40.07 -3.55
CA GLU A 557 5.78 -41.14 -3.82
C GLU A 557 4.56 -41.07 -2.90
N ALA A 558 4.80 -40.80 -1.61
CA ALA A 558 3.76 -40.64 -0.61
C ALA A 558 2.81 -39.43 -0.82
N LEU A 559 3.11 -38.51 -1.75
CA LEU A 559 2.30 -37.33 -2.07
C LEU A 559 1.53 -37.47 -3.38
N LYS A 560 1.79 -38.47 -4.23
CA LYS A 560 1.23 -38.57 -5.57
C LYS A 560 -0.29 -38.60 -5.61
N ASN A 561 -0.92 -39.25 -4.65
CA ASN A 561 -2.38 -39.39 -4.58
C ASN A 561 -2.96 -38.79 -3.29
N PHE A 562 -2.18 -37.92 -2.64
CA PHE A 562 -2.62 -37.31 -1.39
C PHE A 562 -3.54 -36.13 -1.69
N ASP A 563 -4.79 -36.23 -1.26
CA ASP A 563 -5.75 -35.13 -1.26
C ASP A 563 -6.13 -34.77 0.18
N PRO A 564 -5.70 -33.57 0.68
CA PRO A 564 -6.03 -33.14 2.03
C PRO A 564 -7.54 -33.01 2.28
N HIS A 565 -8.33 -32.74 1.24
CA HIS A 565 -9.78 -32.56 1.34
C HIS A 565 -10.53 -33.89 1.56
N ILE A 566 -9.99 -34.97 1.06
CA ILE A 566 -10.53 -36.32 1.22
C ILE A 566 -10.05 -36.92 2.54
N GLU A 567 -8.72 -36.92 2.76
CA GLU A 567 -8.12 -37.61 3.90
C GLU A 567 -8.42 -36.94 5.25
N TYR A 568 -8.48 -35.58 5.27
CA TYR A 568 -8.65 -34.81 6.51
C TYR A 568 -9.91 -33.96 6.50
N LYS A 569 -10.97 -34.48 5.92
CA LYS A 569 -12.30 -33.83 5.97
C LYS A 569 -12.72 -33.57 7.41
N GLY A 570 -13.17 -32.36 7.69
CA GLY A 570 -13.67 -31.99 9.00
C GLY A 570 -15.02 -32.68 9.34
N TYR A 571 -15.41 -32.62 10.59
CA TYR A 571 -16.63 -33.18 11.14
C TYR A 571 -17.51 -32.10 11.77
N GLU A 572 -18.78 -32.40 11.94
CA GLU A 572 -19.74 -31.47 12.55
C GLU A 572 -19.33 -31.13 14.00
N GLY A 573 -19.39 -29.86 14.37
CA GLY A 573 -18.94 -29.35 15.68
C GLY A 573 -17.43 -29.16 15.82
N MET A 574 -16.63 -29.49 14.81
CA MET A 574 -15.20 -29.25 14.85
C MET A 574 -14.89 -27.75 14.95
N LYS A 575 -13.95 -27.39 15.82
CA LYS A 575 -13.45 -26.00 15.91
C LYS A 575 -12.65 -25.63 14.69
N ILE A 576 -13.20 -24.72 13.89
CA ILE A 576 -12.55 -24.24 12.66
C ILE A 576 -11.29 -23.45 13.02
N MET A 577 -10.22 -23.63 12.24
CA MET A 577 -8.97 -22.91 12.37
C MET A 577 -9.19 -21.42 12.05
N THR A 578 -8.74 -20.54 12.93
CA THR A 578 -8.76 -19.10 12.68
C THR A 578 -7.63 -18.69 11.72
N GLU A 579 -7.77 -17.54 11.05
CA GLU A 579 -6.71 -17.02 10.15
C GLU A 579 -5.37 -16.85 10.87
N ARG A 580 -5.41 -16.39 12.10
CA ARG A 580 -4.21 -16.27 12.94
C ARG A 580 -3.54 -17.63 13.20
N GLN A 581 -4.33 -18.66 13.52
CA GLN A 581 -3.82 -20.02 13.72
C GLN A 581 -3.22 -20.57 12.42
N LYS A 582 -3.91 -20.38 11.28
CA LYS A 582 -3.42 -20.77 9.97
C LYS A 582 -2.03 -20.19 9.72
N GLY A 583 -1.85 -18.86 9.85
CA GLY A 583 -0.55 -18.22 9.65
C GLY A 583 0.54 -18.72 10.60
N GLN A 584 0.18 -19.02 11.85
CA GLN A 584 1.14 -19.57 12.83
C GLN A 584 1.56 -21.00 12.48
N GLU A 585 0.60 -21.87 12.17
CA GLU A 585 0.88 -23.27 11.86
C GLU A 585 1.59 -23.44 10.50
N MET A 586 1.22 -22.63 9.50
CA MET A 586 1.99 -22.54 8.24
C MET A 586 3.46 -22.14 8.48
N GLY A 587 3.68 -21.15 9.34
CA GLY A 587 5.05 -20.74 9.70
C GLY A 587 5.83 -21.85 10.41
N LYS A 588 5.20 -22.59 11.31
CA LYS A 588 5.81 -23.74 12.01
C LYS A 588 6.14 -24.87 11.03
N ALA A 589 5.19 -25.23 10.15
CA ALA A 589 5.39 -26.28 9.16
C ALA A 589 6.53 -25.90 8.17
N ALA A 590 6.53 -24.66 7.67
CA ALA A 590 7.56 -24.17 6.77
C ALA A 590 8.96 -24.18 7.42
N ASN A 591 9.05 -23.79 8.70
CA ASN A 591 10.32 -23.84 9.46
C ASN A 591 10.77 -25.28 9.68
N LEU A 592 9.86 -26.18 10.07
CA LEU A 592 10.17 -27.61 10.25
C LEU A 592 10.72 -28.21 8.96
N ILE A 593 10.04 -28.04 7.83
CA ILE A 593 10.48 -28.54 6.53
C ILE A 593 11.87 -27.95 6.17
N THR A 594 12.08 -26.66 6.44
CA THR A 594 13.36 -25.99 6.17
C THR A 594 14.49 -26.60 7.02
N ASP A 595 14.25 -26.81 8.32
CA ASP A 595 15.23 -27.41 9.23
C ASP A 595 15.52 -28.86 8.82
N MET A 596 14.49 -29.65 8.55
CA MET A 596 14.63 -31.05 8.10
C MET A 596 15.47 -31.17 6.82
N MET A 597 15.22 -30.31 5.82
CA MET A 597 16.00 -30.32 4.58
C MET A 597 17.43 -29.85 4.77
N THR A 598 17.64 -28.87 5.66
CA THR A 598 19.02 -28.37 5.97
C THR A 598 19.85 -29.43 6.69
N ILE A 599 19.23 -30.20 7.55
CA ILE A 599 19.85 -31.29 8.32
C ILE A 599 20.03 -32.56 7.44
N GLY A 600 19.19 -32.74 6.41
CA GLY A 600 19.26 -33.90 5.53
C GLY A 600 18.38 -35.07 6.02
N CYS A 601 17.06 -34.82 6.14
CA CYS A 601 16.10 -35.83 6.58
C CYS A 601 15.77 -36.88 5.48
N PRO A 602 15.31 -38.10 5.85
CA PRO A 602 14.72 -39.06 4.94
C PRO A 602 13.46 -38.55 4.25
N ASP A 603 13.22 -38.98 3.03
CA ASP A 603 12.05 -38.58 2.21
C ASP A 603 10.71 -38.90 2.90
N GLU A 604 10.62 -40.01 3.64
CA GLU A 604 9.44 -40.39 4.42
C GLU A 604 9.09 -39.33 5.45
N HIS A 605 10.05 -38.84 6.24
CA HIS A 605 9.84 -37.77 7.22
C HIS A 605 9.45 -36.48 6.54
N LEU A 606 10.09 -36.15 5.43
CA LEU A 606 9.78 -34.96 4.64
C LEU A 606 8.34 -35.01 4.10
N ALA A 607 7.90 -36.15 3.58
CA ALA A 607 6.54 -36.36 3.09
C ALA A 607 5.48 -36.15 4.18
N ARG A 608 5.71 -36.66 5.39
CA ARG A 608 4.83 -36.45 6.56
C ARG A 608 4.66 -34.96 6.88
N ALA A 609 5.76 -34.21 6.91
CA ALA A 609 5.74 -32.77 7.17
C ALA A 609 5.03 -31.97 6.06
N ILE A 610 5.24 -32.35 4.78
CA ILE A 610 4.59 -31.71 3.63
C ILE A 610 3.07 -32.01 3.62
N LYS A 611 2.64 -33.25 3.85
CA LYS A 611 1.22 -33.60 3.98
C LYS A 611 0.53 -32.71 5.00
N HIS A 612 1.10 -32.57 6.19
CA HIS A 612 0.56 -31.69 7.21
C HIS A 612 0.52 -30.23 6.77
N SER A 613 1.56 -29.75 6.10
CA SER A 613 1.59 -28.38 5.57
C SER A 613 0.45 -28.12 4.58
N MET A 614 0.17 -29.04 3.67
CA MET A 614 -0.94 -28.96 2.71
C MET A 614 -2.30 -28.88 3.43
N VAL A 615 -2.49 -29.70 4.45
CA VAL A 615 -3.72 -29.64 5.27
C VAL A 615 -3.87 -28.30 5.99
N VAL A 616 -2.80 -27.77 6.56
CA VAL A 616 -2.81 -26.47 7.28
C VAL A 616 -3.15 -25.31 6.35
N ILE A 617 -2.63 -25.31 5.12
CA ILE A 617 -2.89 -24.26 4.11
C ILE A 617 -4.40 -24.15 3.85
N ASP A 618 -5.10 -25.26 3.75
CA ASP A 618 -6.51 -25.33 3.38
C ASP A 618 -7.47 -25.49 4.56
N ALA A 619 -6.93 -25.73 5.77
CA ALA A 619 -7.72 -26.09 6.95
C ALA A 619 -8.85 -25.10 7.27
N ARG A 620 -8.65 -23.80 7.05
CA ARG A 620 -9.70 -22.80 7.28
C ARG A 620 -10.74 -22.77 6.16
N LYS A 621 -10.27 -22.71 4.90
CA LYS A 621 -11.13 -22.56 3.71
C LYS A 621 -12.07 -23.77 3.55
N HIS A 622 -11.52 -24.97 3.74
CA HIS A 622 -12.22 -26.24 3.53
C HIS A 622 -12.61 -26.94 4.83
N LYS A 623 -12.44 -26.28 5.98
CA LYS A 623 -12.79 -26.82 7.32
C LYS A 623 -12.14 -28.19 7.57
N LEU A 624 -10.82 -28.34 7.27
CA LEU A 624 -10.11 -29.61 7.43
C LEU A 624 -9.69 -29.88 8.87
N ASP A 625 -9.63 -31.16 9.26
CA ASP A 625 -9.14 -31.59 10.54
C ASP A 625 -7.62 -31.63 10.62
N TRP A 626 -7.05 -30.44 10.75
CA TRP A 626 -5.60 -30.26 10.84
C TRP A 626 -4.98 -30.84 12.12
N LYS A 627 -5.75 -30.99 13.20
CA LYS A 627 -5.29 -31.61 14.43
C LYS A 627 -5.10 -33.10 14.27
N ARG A 628 -6.00 -33.79 13.57
CA ARG A 628 -5.82 -35.18 13.21
C ARG A 628 -4.59 -35.32 12.30
N SER A 629 -4.42 -34.46 11.34
CA SER A 629 -3.23 -34.43 10.47
C SER A 629 -1.92 -34.20 11.26
N GLU A 630 -1.90 -33.30 12.25
CA GLU A 630 -0.74 -33.08 13.12
C GLU A 630 -0.33 -34.38 13.85
N LYS A 631 -1.32 -35.12 14.40
CA LYS A 631 -1.10 -36.32 15.13
C LYS A 631 -0.68 -37.51 14.23
N GLU A 632 -1.43 -37.77 13.15
CA GLU A 632 -1.20 -38.92 12.27
C GLU A 632 0.11 -38.80 11.50
N ASN A 633 0.51 -37.60 11.10
CA ASN A 633 1.80 -37.34 10.49
C ASN A 633 2.95 -37.22 11.53
N GLY A 634 2.67 -37.41 12.83
CA GLY A 634 3.70 -37.39 13.88
C GLY A 634 4.49 -36.11 13.95
N ILE A 635 3.85 -34.96 13.76
CA ILE A 635 4.56 -33.66 13.64
C ILE A 635 5.32 -33.30 14.92
N ASP A 636 4.80 -33.66 16.10
CA ASP A 636 5.53 -33.43 17.36
C ASP A 636 6.77 -34.31 17.51
N GLU A 637 6.76 -35.53 16.95
CA GLU A 637 7.93 -36.39 16.84
C GLU A 637 9.00 -35.76 15.93
N LEU A 638 8.58 -35.28 14.75
CA LEU A 638 9.48 -34.62 13.81
C LEU A 638 10.07 -33.32 14.40
N LYS A 639 9.27 -32.55 15.15
CA LYS A 639 9.78 -31.37 15.88
C LYS A 639 10.82 -31.75 16.94
N LYS A 640 10.60 -32.83 17.69
CA LYS A 640 11.60 -33.31 18.67
C LYS A 640 12.88 -33.74 17.97
N LEU A 641 12.76 -34.47 16.88
CA LEU A 641 13.91 -35.04 16.16
C LEU A 641 14.75 -33.94 15.47
N TYR A 642 14.12 -32.98 14.82
CA TYR A 642 14.81 -31.99 13.98
C TYR A 642 14.91 -30.60 14.60
N GLN A 643 14.14 -30.31 15.66
CA GLN A 643 14.10 -28.98 16.29
C GLN A 643 14.32 -29.05 17.82
N GLY A 644 14.64 -30.25 18.36
CA GLY A 644 14.85 -30.45 19.79
C GLY A 644 13.64 -30.11 20.66
N GLY A 645 12.43 -30.05 20.07
CA GLY A 645 11.21 -29.62 20.75
C GLY A 645 11.09 -28.11 20.99
N GLY A 646 12.12 -27.33 20.71
CA GLY A 646 12.18 -25.87 20.96
C GLY A 646 11.70 -24.97 19.82
N GLY A 647 11.20 -25.52 18.72
CA GLY A 647 10.82 -24.79 17.50
C GLY A 647 12.00 -24.63 16.54
N ALA A 648 12.03 -23.55 15.76
CA ALA A 648 13.05 -23.31 14.72
C ALA A 648 14.48 -23.64 15.18
N ALA A 649 15.21 -24.48 14.44
CA ALA A 649 16.51 -25.02 14.81
C ALA A 649 17.68 -24.41 14.06
N THR A 650 17.59 -24.24 12.73
CA THR A 650 18.66 -23.71 11.92
C THR A 650 18.63 -22.17 11.85
N ILE A 651 19.75 -21.55 11.45
CA ILE A 651 19.85 -20.09 11.27
C ILE A 651 18.75 -19.57 10.31
N ILE A 652 18.40 -20.33 9.28
CA ILE A 652 17.41 -19.92 8.27
C ILE A 652 16.02 -19.78 8.90
N SER A 653 15.65 -20.72 9.76
CA SER A 653 14.35 -20.72 10.45
C SER A 653 14.35 -19.80 11.69
N ARG A 654 15.51 -19.61 12.33
CA ARG A 654 15.68 -18.81 13.56
C ARG A 654 15.83 -17.32 13.32
N ALA A 655 16.43 -16.90 12.22
CA ALA A 655 16.79 -15.49 11.98
C ALA A 655 15.66 -14.51 12.30
N LYS A 656 14.44 -14.80 11.81
CA LYS A 656 13.23 -14.00 12.05
C LYS A 656 12.46 -14.38 13.31
N SER A 657 12.89 -15.37 14.06
CA SER A 657 12.19 -15.78 15.28
C SER A 657 12.13 -14.61 16.28
N PRO A 658 10.97 -14.37 16.92
CA PRO A 658 10.83 -13.25 17.84
C PRO A 658 11.67 -13.45 19.10
N GLN A 659 12.35 -12.39 19.51
CA GLN A 659 13.07 -12.26 20.77
C GLN A 659 12.51 -11.10 21.56
N ARG A 660 12.22 -11.32 22.85
CA ARG A 660 11.82 -10.25 23.77
C ARG A 660 13.06 -9.55 24.30
N VAL A 661 13.05 -8.22 24.18
CA VAL A 661 14.10 -7.35 24.71
C VAL A 661 13.46 -6.24 25.55
N PRO A 662 14.15 -5.63 26.53
CA PRO A 662 13.65 -4.47 27.24
C PRO A 662 13.16 -3.40 26.28
N GLN A 663 12.15 -2.65 26.68
CA GLN A 663 11.62 -1.57 25.83
C GLN A 663 12.68 -0.47 25.69
N ARG A 664 12.92 -0.07 24.44
CA ARG A 664 13.98 0.87 24.08
C ARG A 664 13.40 2.21 23.66
N LYS A 665 14.14 3.31 23.89
CA LYS A 665 13.81 4.63 23.37
C LYS A 665 13.92 4.63 21.83
N LEU A 666 13.15 5.47 21.15
CA LEU A 666 13.20 5.60 19.68
C LEU A 666 14.56 6.10 19.18
N TYR A 667 15.21 6.96 19.97
CA TYR A 667 16.50 7.50 19.58
C TYR A 667 17.59 6.47 19.84
N VAL A 668 18.23 6.05 18.74
CA VAL A 668 19.35 5.13 18.74
C VAL A 668 20.64 5.94 18.64
N LYS A 669 21.54 5.79 19.59
CA LYS A 669 22.90 6.30 19.49
C LYS A 669 23.73 5.35 18.64
N ILE A 670 24.64 5.88 17.86
CA ILE A 670 25.61 5.11 17.08
C ILE A 670 26.91 5.11 17.88
N ASP A 671 27.47 3.94 18.09
CA ASP A 671 28.78 3.79 18.68
C ASP A 671 29.84 4.44 17.75
N PRO A 672 30.66 5.38 18.25
CA PRO A 672 31.56 6.14 17.38
C PRO A 672 32.77 5.32 16.90
N GLU A 673 33.08 4.17 17.51
CA GLU A 673 34.18 3.30 17.12
C GLU A 673 33.72 2.14 16.23
N THR A 674 32.61 1.51 16.59
CA THR A 674 32.12 0.30 15.91
C THR A 674 31.02 0.55 14.89
N GLY A 675 30.26 1.65 15.01
CA GLY A 675 29.07 1.93 14.21
C GLY A 675 27.85 1.12 14.62
N GLU A 676 27.93 0.36 15.70
CA GLU A 676 26.80 -0.41 16.23
C GLU A 676 25.73 0.52 16.81
N LYS A 677 24.50 0.04 16.78
CA LYS A 677 23.36 0.73 17.42
C LYS A 677 23.40 0.52 18.93
N ILE A 678 23.54 1.61 19.68
CA ILE A 678 23.41 1.61 21.14
C ILE A 678 21.98 1.95 21.48
N TYR A 679 21.28 1.02 22.09
CA TYR A 679 19.90 1.18 22.52
C TYR A 679 19.85 1.68 23.97
N THR A 680 19.04 2.71 24.21
CA THR A 680 18.73 3.14 25.59
C THR A 680 17.41 2.52 26.02
N GLU A 681 17.45 1.73 27.07
CA GLU A 681 16.25 1.10 27.65
C GLU A 681 15.40 2.16 28.37
N THR A 682 14.08 1.98 28.34
CA THR A 682 13.16 2.93 29.00
C THR A 682 13.08 2.70 30.49
N GLY A 683 13.37 1.47 30.96
CA GLY A 683 13.21 1.05 32.36
C GLY A 683 11.74 1.07 32.85
N GLU A 684 10.78 1.19 31.92
CA GLU A 684 9.35 1.21 32.29
C GLU A 684 8.93 -0.16 32.81
N LYS A 685 8.30 -0.18 33.97
CA LYS A 685 7.75 -1.37 34.59
C LYS A 685 6.22 -1.29 34.66
N PHE A 686 5.58 -2.44 34.78
CA PHE A 686 4.14 -2.54 35.03
C PHE A 686 3.84 -3.76 35.91
N THR A 687 2.79 -3.68 36.71
CA THR A 687 2.33 -4.80 37.54
C THR A 687 1.54 -5.78 36.67
N LYS A 688 2.02 -7.02 36.60
CA LYS A 688 1.32 -8.14 35.98
C LYS A 688 0.61 -8.93 37.07
N THR A 689 -0.72 -8.99 36.93
CA THR A 689 -1.58 -9.80 37.84
C THR A 689 -2.06 -11.05 37.13
N TRP A 690 -2.09 -12.18 37.80
CA TRP A 690 -2.70 -13.42 37.33
C TRP A 690 -3.30 -14.23 38.47
N THR A 691 -4.38 -14.95 38.17
CA THR A 691 -5.06 -15.78 39.16
C THR A 691 -4.60 -17.23 38.99
N LEU A 692 -4.15 -17.82 40.08
CA LEU A 692 -3.81 -19.24 40.11
C LEU A 692 -5.10 -20.11 40.04
N LYS A 693 -4.95 -21.41 39.70
CA LYS A 693 -6.08 -22.37 39.72
C LYS A 693 -6.76 -22.48 41.11
N SER A 694 -6.05 -22.11 42.15
CA SER A 694 -6.55 -22.02 43.54
C SER A 694 -7.36 -20.74 43.85
N GLY A 695 -7.62 -19.86 42.89
CA GLY A 695 -8.28 -18.56 43.06
C GLY A 695 -7.41 -17.46 43.64
N LYS A 696 -6.16 -17.75 44.05
CA LYS A 696 -5.25 -16.76 44.63
C LYS A 696 -4.67 -15.87 43.51
N VAL A 697 -4.84 -14.53 43.65
CA VAL A 697 -4.25 -13.53 42.74
C VAL A 697 -2.79 -13.36 43.12
N ARG A 698 -1.91 -13.41 42.15
CA ARG A 698 -0.50 -13.03 42.30
C ARG A 698 -0.20 -11.79 41.45
N GLU A 699 0.66 -10.94 41.98
CA GLU A 699 1.14 -9.73 41.32
C GLU A 699 2.67 -9.77 41.23
N GLN A 700 3.17 -9.30 40.11
CA GLN A 700 4.61 -9.19 39.89
C GLN A 700 4.87 -7.93 39.06
N GLU A 701 5.81 -7.13 39.55
CA GLU A 701 6.33 -6.01 38.75
C GLU A 701 7.25 -6.59 37.65
N VAL A 702 6.95 -6.27 36.41
CA VAL A 702 7.68 -6.77 35.21
C VAL A 702 8.09 -5.61 34.36
N GLU A 703 9.33 -5.63 33.88
CA GLU A 703 9.79 -4.65 32.92
C GLU A 703 9.05 -4.75 31.59
N ARG A 704 8.73 -3.59 30.98
CA ARG A 704 8.12 -3.54 29.65
C ARG A 704 9.12 -4.02 28.62
N THR A 705 8.69 -4.97 27.77
CA THR A 705 9.50 -5.53 26.71
C THR A 705 8.93 -5.17 25.33
N THR A 706 9.82 -5.07 24.35
CA THR A 706 9.46 -4.99 22.92
C THR A 706 9.90 -6.27 22.20
N SER A 707 9.32 -6.52 21.01
CA SER A 707 9.70 -7.67 20.20
C SER A 707 10.78 -7.23 19.21
N SER A 708 11.86 -8.00 19.14
CA SER A 708 12.90 -7.93 18.12
C SER A 708 13.04 -9.31 17.44
N THR A 709 14.03 -9.51 16.59
CA THR A 709 14.33 -10.82 15.99
C THR A 709 15.64 -11.36 16.55
N LYS A 710 15.80 -12.68 16.55
CA LYS A 710 17.06 -13.31 17.02
C LYS A 710 18.26 -12.80 16.24
N MET A 711 18.17 -12.67 14.91
CA MET A 711 19.25 -12.17 14.09
C MET A 711 19.58 -10.70 14.36
N ALA A 712 18.58 -9.85 14.59
CA ALA A 712 18.84 -8.44 14.91
C ALA A 712 19.61 -8.29 16.23
N GLU A 713 19.33 -9.13 17.22
CA GLU A 713 19.97 -9.10 18.54
C GLU A 713 21.30 -9.85 18.60
N ALA A 714 21.52 -10.84 17.73
CA ALA A 714 22.76 -11.58 17.71
C ALA A 714 23.95 -10.69 17.30
N LYS A 715 24.97 -10.59 18.10
CA LYS A 715 26.24 -9.90 17.73
C LYS A 715 26.97 -10.69 16.65
N ASP A 716 26.99 -12.00 16.77
CA ASP A 716 27.54 -12.95 15.79
C ASP A 716 26.43 -13.90 15.32
N ALA A 717 26.18 -13.95 14.01
CA ALA A 717 25.18 -14.81 13.42
C ALA A 717 25.42 -16.31 13.63
N PHE A 718 26.69 -16.73 13.91
CA PHE A 718 26.97 -18.11 14.29
C PHE A 718 26.32 -18.52 15.60
N SER A 719 26.07 -17.59 16.51
CA SER A 719 25.41 -17.86 17.79
C SER A 719 23.95 -18.37 17.66
N ILE A 720 23.33 -18.19 16.52
CA ILE A 720 21.94 -18.63 16.25
C ILE A 720 21.88 -19.82 15.27
N THR A 721 22.97 -20.42 14.89
CA THR A 721 23.01 -21.69 14.16
C THR A 721 22.52 -22.87 15.02
N SER A 722 22.24 -23.99 14.40
CA SER A 722 21.80 -25.21 15.09
C SER A 722 22.78 -25.66 16.17
N ASP A 723 24.09 -25.68 15.83
CA ASP A 723 25.21 -25.87 16.73
C ASP A 723 26.27 -24.80 16.41
N PRO A 724 26.50 -23.82 17.29
CA PRO A 724 27.51 -22.79 17.08
C PRO A 724 28.94 -23.34 16.91
N LYS A 725 29.25 -24.51 17.46
CA LYS A 725 30.57 -25.14 17.35
C LYS A 725 30.73 -25.97 16.07
N ASN A 726 29.64 -26.54 15.58
CA ASN A 726 29.65 -27.42 14.42
C ASN A 726 28.39 -27.19 13.53
N PRO A 727 28.24 -26.00 12.93
CA PRO A 727 27.07 -25.68 12.13
C PRO A 727 27.07 -26.45 10.81
N TYR A 728 25.88 -26.72 10.27
CA TYR A 728 25.75 -27.33 8.96
C TYR A 728 26.32 -26.44 7.85
N PRO A 729 26.84 -27.02 6.75
CA PRO A 729 27.50 -26.27 5.68
C PRO A 729 26.64 -25.12 5.11
N MET A 730 25.32 -25.29 4.98
CA MET A 730 24.40 -24.24 4.55
C MET A 730 24.32 -23.11 5.58
N GLU A 731 24.30 -23.42 6.87
CA GLU A 731 24.29 -22.45 7.95
C GLU A 731 25.55 -21.59 7.98
N ILE A 732 26.72 -22.19 7.70
CA ILE A 732 27.99 -21.46 7.59
C ILE A 732 27.91 -20.37 6.52
N VAL A 733 27.32 -20.69 5.38
CA VAL A 733 27.15 -19.75 4.27
C VAL A 733 26.27 -18.56 4.70
N TYR A 734 25.15 -18.85 5.34
CA TYR A 734 24.22 -17.82 5.79
C TYR A 734 24.76 -16.99 6.98
N ALA A 735 25.45 -17.61 7.92
CA ALA A 735 26.05 -16.88 9.06
C ALA A 735 27.13 -15.90 8.60
N LYS A 736 28.01 -16.33 7.69
CA LYS A 736 29.05 -15.45 7.09
C LYS A 736 28.39 -14.27 6.35
N TYR A 737 27.34 -14.54 5.57
CA TYR A 737 26.62 -13.49 4.86
C TYR A 737 25.97 -12.49 5.82
N ALA A 738 25.28 -12.97 6.85
CA ALA A 738 24.60 -12.10 7.81
C ALA A 738 25.59 -11.20 8.57
N ASN A 739 26.73 -11.76 9.00
CA ASN A 739 27.78 -10.97 9.64
C ASN A 739 28.35 -9.91 8.69
N ALA A 740 28.64 -10.28 7.44
CA ALA A 740 29.15 -9.33 6.46
C ALA A 740 28.16 -8.18 6.17
N MET A 741 26.85 -8.44 6.15
CA MET A 741 25.81 -7.40 6.03
C MET A 741 25.78 -6.48 7.24
N LYS A 742 25.84 -7.02 8.46
CA LYS A 742 25.88 -6.22 9.70
C LYS A 742 27.12 -5.31 9.74
N ASP A 743 28.28 -5.83 9.40
CA ASP A 743 29.54 -5.05 9.32
C ASP A 743 29.41 -3.90 8.33
N MET A 744 28.79 -4.15 7.17
CA MET A 744 28.57 -3.14 6.15
C MET A 744 27.60 -2.06 6.63
N GLY A 745 26.52 -2.43 7.32
CA GLY A 745 25.62 -1.50 7.97
C GLY A 745 26.30 -0.64 9.03
N ASN A 746 27.18 -1.24 9.85
CA ASN A 746 27.97 -0.52 10.85
C ASN A 746 28.93 0.48 10.20
N LYS A 747 29.65 0.10 9.14
CA LYS A 747 30.50 0.99 8.36
C LYS A 747 29.72 2.20 7.78
N ALA A 748 28.53 1.95 7.27
CA ALA A 748 27.70 3.02 6.72
C ALA A 748 27.24 4.01 7.81
N ARG A 749 26.88 3.52 8.99
CA ARG A 749 26.56 4.36 10.15
C ARG A 749 27.76 5.20 10.59
N LEU A 750 28.95 4.60 10.69
CA LEU A 750 30.18 5.34 11.01
C LEU A 750 30.46 6.46 10.00
N GLU A 751 30.34 6.19 8.71
CA GLU A 751 30.50 7.22 7.68
C GLU A 751 29.45 8.34 7.83
N SER A 752 28.21 8.00 8.19
CA SER A 752 27.14 8.99 8.39
C SER A 752 27.41 9.95 9.56
N THR A 753 28.13 9.52 10.60
CA THR A 753 28.48 10.36 11.76
C THR A 753 29.53 11.42 11.46
N LYS A 754 30.33 11.21 10.41
CA LYS A 754 31.37 12.16 9.96
C LYS A 754 30.82 13.32 9.11
N ILE A 755 29.53 13.26 8.75
CA ILE A 755 28.93 14.24 7.83
C ILE A 755 28.29 15.39 8.60
N GLU A 756 28.76 16.61 8.32
CA GLU A 756 28.23 17.87 8.86
C GLU A 756 27.03 18.39 8.03
N THR A 757 26.15 19.11 8.71
CA THR A 757 24.96 19.77 8.06
C THR A 757 25.41 21.03 7.34
N TYR A 758 24.90 21.25 6.12
CA TYR A 758 25.21 22.43 5.33
C TYR A 758 24.34 23.65 5.73
N LYS A 759 24.82 24.84 5.35
CA LYS A 759 24.06 26.11 5.46
C LYS A 759 23.35 26.42 4.15
N VAL A 760 22.13 26.96 4.23
CA VAL A 760 21.35 27.36 3.06
C VAL A 760 22.02 28.50 2.31
N SER A 761 22.09 28.40 0.99
CA SER A 761 22.51 29.46 0.10
C SER A 761 21.33 30.33 -0.31
N LYS A 762 21.26 31.58 0.22
CA LYS A 762 20.17 32.51 -0.13
C LYS A 762 20.15 32.90 -1.61
N SER A 763 21.31 32.91 -2.27
CA SER A 763 21.41 33.18 -3.72
C SER A 763 20.80 32.00 -4.52
N ALA A 764 21.12 30.78 -4.13
CA ALA A 764 20.53 29.58 -4.74
C ALA A 764 19.03 29.48 -4.48
N GLU A 765 18.55 29.81 -3.27
CA GLU A 765 17.12 29.84 -2.94
C GLU A 765 16.34 30.76 -3.88
N LYS A 766 16.89 31.92 -4.22
CA LYS A 766 16.26 32.84 -5.19
C LYS A 766 16.34 32.31 -6.62
N ALA A 767 17.47 31.77 -7.03
CA ALA A 767 17.68 31.27 -8.39
C ALA A 767 16.78 30.07 -8.73
N TYR A 768 16.56 29.17 -7.77
CA TYR A 768 15.76 27.94 -7.92
C TYR A 768 14.36 28.05 -7.32
N ALA A 769 13.79 29.25 -7.20
CA ALA A 769 12.47 29.45 -6.58
C ALA A 769 11.34 28.63 -7.25
N LYS A 770 11.39 28.41 -8.57
CA LYS A 770 10.41 27.61 -9.32
C LYS A 770 10.53 26.13 -8.99
N GLU A 771 11.74 25.62 -8.90
CA GLU A 771 12.04 24.23 -8.55
C GLU A 771 11.64 23.94 -7.09
N ILE A 772 11.88 24.89 -6.19
CA ILE A 772 11.43 24.77 -4.78
C ILE A 772 9.91 24.72 -4.70
N ASP A 773 9.17 25.57 -5.42
CA ASP A 773 7.69 25.54 -5.48
C ASP A 773 7.19 24.19 -6.07
N SER A 774 7.84 23.69 -7.12
CA SER A 774 7.53 22.38 -7.71
C SER A 774 7.72 21.24 -6.70
N ILE A 775 8.84 21.22 -5.98
CA ILE A 775 9.11 20.24 -4.94
C ILE A 775 8.06 20.34 -3.81
N GLU A 776 7.73 21.55 -3.36
CA GLU A 776 6.71 21.76 -2.33
C GLU A 776 5.34 21.21 -2.76
N LYS A 777 4.96 21.38 -4.02
CA LYS A 777 3.75 20.80 -4.59
C LYS A 777 3.78 19.26 -4.56
N LYS A 778 4.90 18.65 -4.93
CA LYS A 778 5.10 17.21 -4.90
C LYS A 778 5.09 16.64 -3.47
N VAL A 779 5.77 17.31 -2.54
CA VAL A 779 5.74 16.95 -1.10
C VAL A 779 4.32 17.01 -0.57
N ASN A 780 3.65 18.10 -0.88
CA ASN A 780 2.26 18.25 -0.52
C ASN A 780 1.39 17.14 -1.10
N LYS A 781 1.60 16.69 -2.32
CA LYS A 781 0.91 15.52 -2.90
C LYS A 781 1.25 14.21 -2.16
N ALA A 782 2.50 13.99 -1.81
CA ALA A 782 2.90 12.81 -1.04
C ALA A 782 2.29 12.80 0.38
N LEU A 783 2.09 13.96 0.98
CA LEU A 783 1.41 14.09 2.28
C LEU A 783 -0.09 13.77 2.22
N SER A 784 -0.70 13.63 1.02
CA SER A 784 -2.09 13.18 0.88
C SER A 784 -2.35 11.79 1.48
N ASN A 785 -1.32 10.97 1.58
CA ASN A 785 -1.40 9.70 2.29
C ASN A 785 -1.82 9.86 3.76
N ALA A 786 -1.65 11.05 4.35
CA ALA A 786 -1.94 11.31 5.75
C ALA A 786 -3.40 11.06 6.13
N GLN A 787 -4.35 11.37 5.24
CA GLN A 787 -5.78 11.12 5.49
C GLN A 787 -6.08 9.62 5.59
N TYR A 788 -5.55 8.83 4.67
CA TYR A 788 -5.75 7.37 4.66
C TYR A 788 -5.07 6.72 5.85
N GLU A 789 -3.90 7.21 6.23
CA GLU A 789 -3.20 6.75 7.42
C GLU A 789 -3.98 7.10 8.70
N ARG A 790 -4.56 8.31 8.81
CA ARG A 790 -5.44 8.68 9.93
C ARG A 790 -6.64 7.73 10.03
N GLN A 791 -7.31 7.47 8.91
CA GLN A 791 -8.44 6.55 8.88
C GLN A 791 -8.04 5.11 9.18
N ALA A 792 -6.89 4.66 8.70
CA ALA A 792 -6.36 3.35 9.05
C ALA A 792 -6.07 3.24 10.56
N GLN A 793 -5.54 4.30 11.18
CA GLN A 793 -5.35 4.36 12.62
C GLN A 793 -6.68 4.35 13.38
N ILE A 794 -7.70 5.05 12.90
CA ILE A 794 -9.05 5.05 13.49
C ILE A 794 -9.65 3.63 13.41
N ALA A 795 -9.71 3.04 12.23
CA ALA A 795 -10.27 1.72 12.01
C ALA A 795 -9.58 0.65 12.89
N ALA A 796 -8.25 0.72 12.95
CA ALA A 796 -7.49 -0.21 13.79
C ALA A 796 -7.72 0.01 15.29
N ASN A 797 -7.92 1.25 15.75
CA ASN A 797 -8.28 1.54 17.15
C ASN A 797 -9.68 1.06 17.50
N VAL A 798 -10.64 1.21 16.58
CA VAL A 798 -12.02 0.71 16.73
C VAL A 798 -12.00 -0.81 16.86
N GLU A 799 -11.38 -1.53 15.91
CA GLU A 799 -11.27 -3.00 15.96
C GLU A 799 -10.58 -3.46 17.25
N LEU A 800 -9.51 -2.78 17.66
CA LEU A 800 -8.81 -3.10 18.90
C LEU A 800 -9.70 -2.87 20.13
N LYS A 801 -10.52 -1.81 20.15
CA LYS A 801 -11.48 -1.52 21.22
C LYS A 801 -12.54 -2.62 21.32
N GLU A 802 -13.15 -3.01 20.20
CA GLU A 802 -14.14 -4.11 20.13
C GLU A 802 -13.56 -5.44 20.63
N LYS A 803 -12.35 -5.80 20.16
CA LYS A 803 -11.67 -7.01 20.62
C LYS A 803 -11.33 -6.98 22.13
N LYS A 804 -11.01 -5.79 22.68
CA LYS A 804 -10.81 -5.60 24.13
C LYS A 804 -12.12 -5.77 24.91
N MET A 805 -13.24 -5.28 24.38
CA MET A 805 -14.56 -5.45 25.00
C MET A 805 -14.98 -6.91 25.02
N ALA A 806 -14.72 -7.65 23.92
CA ALA A 806 -15.00 -9.08 23.84
C ALA A 806 -14.05 -9.94 24.71
N ASN A 807 -12.83 -9.47 25.00
CA ASN A 807 -11.88 -10.16 25.89
C ASN A 807 -11.13 -9.15 26.78
N PRO A 808 -11.67 -8.76 27.93
CA PRO A 808 -11.07 -7.79 28.83
C PRO A 808 -9.68 -8.19 29.35
N ASN A 809 -9.41 -9.49 29.45
CA ASN A 809 -8.14 -10.04 29.97
C ASN A 809 -7.07 -10.24 28.91
N MET A 810 -7.22 -9.60 27.76
CA MET A 810 -6.28 -9.70 26.66
C MET A 810 -4.89 -9.18 27.06
N SER A 811 -3.85 -9.98 26.80
CA SER A 811 -2.46 -9.58 27.08
C SER A 811 -2.03 -8.43 26.18
N ASP A 812 -1.04 -7.62 26.63
CA ASP A 812 -0.52 -6.50 25.84
C ASP A 812 0.12 -6.95 24.52
N THR A 813 0.63 -8.17 24.47
CA THR A 813 1.15 -8.79 23.25
C THR A 813 0.03 -9.06 22.24
N GLU A 814 -1.12 -9.53 22.70
CA GLU A 814 -2.28 -9.76 21.85
C GLU A 814 -2.86 -8.42 21.35
N LYS A 815 -2.96 -7.43 22.22
CA LYS A 815 -3.37 -6.06 21.85
C LYS A 815 -2.48 -5.50 20.74
N LYS A 816 -1.15 -5.64 20.86
CA LYS A 816 -0.21 -5.19 19.82
C LYS A 816 -0.38 -5.96 18.50
N LYS A 817 -0.52 -7.28 18.56
CA LYS A 817 -0.70 -8.10 17.35
C LYS A 817 -2.01 -7.79 16.62
N ILE A 818 -3.10 -7.66 17.37
CA ILE A 818 -4.41 -7.31 16.82
C ILE A 818 -4.35 -5.90 16.25
N GLY A 819 -3.81 -4.93 16.99
CA GLY A 819 -3.66 -3.57 16.50
C GLY A 819 -2.81 -3.48 15.23
N GLN A 820 -1.67 -4.20 15.15
CA GLN A 820 -0.85 -4.22 13.94
C GLN A 820 -1.57 -4.85 12.75
N ARG A 821 -2.26 -5.96 12.97
CA ARG A 821 -3.04 -6.61 11.92
C ARG A 821 -4.14 -5.69 11.43
N ALA A 822 -4.95 -5.17 12.35
CA ALA A 822 -6.04 -4.25 12.04
C ALA A 822 -5.52 -3.02 11.27
N LEU A 823 -4.36 -2.48 11.66
CA LEU A 823 -3.75 -1.36 10.97
C LEU A 823 -3.29 -1.72 9.55
N ASN A 824 -2.67 -2.87 9.37
CA ASN A 824 -2.23 -3.33 8.05
C ASN A 824 -3.43 -3.63 7.15
N ASP A 825 -4.45 -4.27 7.67
CA ASP A 825 -5.69 -4.57 6.94
C ASP A 825 -6.43 -3.28 6.55
N ALA A 826 -6.48 -2.31 7.46
CA ALA A 826 -7.06 -1.00 7.18
C ALA A 826 -6.25 -0.21 6.13
N ARG A 827 -4.93 -0.25 6.19
CA ARG A 827 -4.06 0.39 5.18
C ARG A 827 -4.26 -0.21 3.80
N SER A 828 -4.32 -1.53 3.69
CA SER A 828 -4.53 -2.21 2.40
C SER A 828 -5.89 -1.88 1.77
N ARG A 829 -6.91 -1.63 2.60
CA ARG A 829 -8.26 -1.26 2.15
C ARG A 829 -8.39 0.22 1.78
N LEU A 830 -7.75 1.10 2.56
CA LEU A 830 -8.00 2.55 2.49
C LEU A 830 -7.03 3.31 1.58
N ILE A 831 -5.80 2.81 1.40
CA ILE A 831 -4.84 3.48 0.51
C ILE A 831 -5.18 3.13 -0.95
N PRO A 832 -5.54 4.12 -1.79
CA PRO A 832 -5.89 3.87 -3.19
C PRO A 832 -4.78 3.15 -3.95
N GLY A 833 -5.13 2.07 -4.66
CA GLY A 833 -4.16 1.24 -5.39
C GLY A 833 -3.11 0.53 -4.53
N GLY A 834 -3.26 0.56 -3.19
CA GLY A 834 -2.29 -0.03 -2.26
C GLY A 834 -0.91 0.63 -2.24
N LYS A 835 -0.68 1.66 -3.05
CA LYS A 835 0.62 2.36 -3.17
C LYS A 835 0.52 3.79 -2.64
N LYS A 836 1.46 4.17 -1.78
CA LYS A 836 1.56 5.55 -1.29
C LYS A 836 2.14 6.47 -2.38
N GLU A 837 1.56 7.65 -2.54
CA GLU A 837 2.16 8.72 -3.35
C GLU A 837 3.54 9.07 -2.81
N ARG A 838 4.53 9.21 -3.70
CA ARG A 838 5.92 9.53 -3.36
C ARG A 838 6.42 10.71 -4.17
N VAL A 839 7.34 11.46 -3.59
CA VAL A 839 8.01 12.57 -4.28
C VAL A 839 9.00 11.98 -5.28
N VAL A 840 8.80 12.30 -6.56
CA VAL A 840 9.74 11.99 -7.63
C VAL A 840 10.38 13.31 -8.08
N LEU A 841 11.68 13.45 -7.85
CA LEU A 841 12.44 14.65 -8.22
C LEU A 841 12.73 14.65 -9.72
N THR A 842 12.95 15.84 -10.27
CA THR A 842 13.53 16.06 -11.60
C THR A 842 15.00 16.46 -11.48
N ASP A 843 15.75 16.41 -12.58
CA ASP A 843 17.18 16.80 -12.58
C ASP A 843 17.38 18.24 -12.10
N LYS A 844 16.55 19.19 -12.52
CA LYS A 844 16.60 20.59 -12.08
C LYS A 844 16.28 20.76 -10.59
N GLU A 845 15.35 19.98 -10.07
CA GLU A 845 15.03 19.97 -8.65
C GLU A 845 16.18 19.38 -7.83
N LEU A 846 16.86 18.37 -8.35
CA LEU A 846 18.07 17.83 -7.74
C LEU A 846 19.24 18.85 -7.80
N GLU A 847 19.38 19.61 -8.89
CA GLU A 847 20.33 20.72 -8.98
C GLU A 847 20.08 21.78 -7.90
N ALA A 848 18.83 22.16 -7.66
CA ALA A 848 18.44 23.08 -6.59
C ALA A 848 18.84 22.56 -5.20
N ILE A 849 18.65 21.27 -4.96
CA ILE A 849 19.05 20.60 -3.71
C ILE A 849 20.59 20.61 -3.58
N ASN A 850 21.32 20.28 -4.65
CA ASN A 850 22.78 20.24 -4.66
C ASN A 850 23.41 21.63 -4.51
N ALA A 851 22.71 22.68 -4.98
CA ALA A 851 23.09 24.07 -4.76
C ALA A 851 22.79 24.57 -3.33
N ASN A 852 22.29 23.72 -2.42
CA ASN A 852 21.86 24.06 -1.07
C ASN A 852 20.78 25.16 -1.03
N ALA A 853 19.88 25.17 -2.02
CA ALA A 853 18.77 26.12 -2.10
C ALA A 853 17.65 25.83 -1.09
N ILE A 854 17.62 24.63 -0.52
CA ILE A 854 16.58 24.13 0.39
C ILE A 854 17.16 23.92 1.79
N PRO A 855 16.50 24.39 2.86
CA PRO A 855 16.94 24.12 4.23
C PRO A 855 17.02 22.62 4.53
N ALA A 856 18.05 22.18 5.27
CA ALA A 856 18.25 20.79 5.64
C ALA A 856 17.02 20.16 6.35
N SER A 857 16.29 20.93 7.15
CA SER A 857 15.04 20.51 7.78
C SER A 857 13.93 20.20 6.77
N LYS A 858 13.74 21.05 5.75
CA LYS A 858 12.81 20.81 4.65
C LYS A 858 13.28 19.63 3.78
N LEU A 859 14.59 19.55 3.51
CA LEU A 859 15.15 18.45 2.72
C LEU A 859 14.92 17.10 3.38
N LYS A 860 15.00 17.00 4.71
CA LYS A 860 14.62 15.76 5.43
C LYS A 860 13.18 15.36 5.19
N VAL A 861 12.24 16.30 5.17
CA VAL A 861 10.82 16.01 4.86
C VAL A 861 10.67 15.52 3.42
N ILE A 862 11.38 16.13 2.47
CA ILE A 862 11.40 15.70 1.07
C ILE A 862 11.92 14.28 0.95
N LEU A 863 13.08 13.99 1.55
CA LEU A 863 13.72 12.66 1.50
C LEU A 863 12.87 11.57 2.16
N ASN A 864 12.20 11.86 3.27
CA ASN A 864 11.30 10.92 3.93
C ASN A 864 10.07 10.54 3.09
N ASN A 865 9.66 11.44 2.19
CA ASN A 865 8.53 11.23 1.30
C ASN A 865 8.93 10.90 -0.15
N ALA A 866 10.23 10.86 -0.45
CA ALA A 866 10.74 10.56 -1.78
C ALA A 866 10.57 9.09 -2.16
N ASP A 867 10.46 8.86 -3.46
CA ASP A 867 10.64 7.55 -4.06
C ASP A 867 12.14 7.20 -3.98
N GLN A 868 12.47 6.28 -3.09
CA GLN A 868 13.87 5.96 -2.77
C GLN A 868 14.60 5.34 -3.96
N ASP A 869 13.92 4.52 -4.76
CA ASP A 869 14.53 3.86 -5.93
C ASP A 869 14.88 4.91 -6.99
N LYS A 870 13.93 5.78 -7.34
CA LYS A 870 14.16 6.87 -8.29
C LYS A 870 15.17 7.89 -7.78
N LEU A 871 15.14 8.20 -6.48
CA LEU A 871 16.16 9.06 -5.88
C LEU A 871 17.56 8.45 -6.00
N LYS A 872 17.67 7.14 -5.73
CA LYS A 872 18.94 6.41 -5.91
C LYS A 872 19.43 6.47 -7.35
N GLU A 873 18.56 6.23 -8.32
CA GLU A 873 18.89 6.35 -9.75
C GLU A 873 19.42 7.72 -10.14
N MET A 874 18.85 8.79 -9.57
CA MET A 874 19.25 10.16 -9.88
C MET A 874 20.53 10.63 -9.20
N VAL A 875 20.74 10.26 -7.93
CA VAL A 875 21.88 10.78 -7.14
C VAL A 875 23.11 9.88 -7.20
N MET A 876 22.94 8.61 -7.53
CA MET A 876 24.07 7.74 -7.79
C MET A 876 24.57 7.98 -9.22
N PRO A 877 25.89 8.09 -9.40
CA PRO A 877 26.43 8.26 -10.74
C PRO A 877 25.93 7.13 -11.63
N SER A 878 25.14 7.48 -12.66
CA SER A 878 24.73 6.50 -13.66
C SER A 878 25.97 5.93 -14.31
N THR A 879 26.13 4.63 -14.28
CA THR A 879 27.25 3.92 -14.91
C THR A 879 27.12 3.84 -16.44
N GLY A 880 26.33 4.70 -17.03
CA GLY A 880 26.05 4.77 -18.46
C GLY A 880 26.56 6.03 -19.19
N GLY A 881 27.31 6.90 -18.54
CA GLY A 881 28.00 8.01 -19.19
C GLY A 881 29.16 7.51 -20.06
N LYS A 882 29.22 7.96 -21.31
CA LYS A 882 30.38 7.69 -22.17
C LYS A 882 31.68 8.11 -21.45
N GLY A 883 32.37 7.14 -20.83
CA GLY A 883 33.68 7.36 -20.23
C GLY A 883 33.87 6.88 -18.79
N ASP A 884 32.83 6.49 -18.07
CA ASP A 884 32.98 6.04 -16.69
C ASP A 884 33.50 4.60 -16.61
N LEU A 885 34.64 4.45 -16.00
CA LEU A 885 35.25 3.18 -15.65
C LEU A 885 34.36 2.43 -14.63
N LEU A 886 34.12 1.14 -14.87
CA LEU A 886 33.48 0.29 -13.85
C LEU A 886 34.31 0.36 -12.57
N SER A 887 33.64 0.55 -11.43
CA SER A 887 34.31 0.50 -10.12
C SER A 887 34.89 -0.89 -9.87
N ALA A 888 35.93 -0.96 -9.01
CA ALA A 888 36.53 -2.23 -8.65
C ALA A 888 35.52 -3.24 -8.09
N SER A 889 34.53 -2.74 -7.33
CA SER A 889 33.43 -3.56 -6.79
C SER A 889 32.48 -4.08 -7.88
N LYS A 890 32.19 -3.27 -8.92
CA LYS A 890 31.42 -3.71 -10.08
C LYS A 890 32.15 -4.74 -10.92
N ILE A 891 33.45 -4.57 -11.12
CA ILE A 891 34.28 -5.54 -11.80
C ILE A 891 34.30 -6.86 -11.01
N ALA A 892 34.45 -6.79 -9.68
CA ALA A 892 34.38 -7.97 -8.81
C ALA A 892 33.01 -8.66 -8.88
N SER A 893 31.91 -7.91 -8.87
CA SER A 893 30.56 -8.42 -9.04
C SER A 893 30.37 -9.07 -10.42
N ALA A 894 30.82 -8.41 -11.49
CA ALA A 894 30.77 -8.96 -12.85
C ALA A 894 31.54 -10.27 -12.97
N ARG A 895 32.77 -10.34 -12.40
CA ARG A 895 33.56 -11.57 -12.33
C ARG A 895 32.85 -12.66 -11.54
N ALA A 896 32.27 -12.32 -10.37
CA ALA A 896 31.52 -13.26 -9.56
C ALA A 896 30.29 -13.81 -10.29
N MET A 897 29.58 -12.96 -11.03
CA MET A 897 28.45 -13.38 -11.87
C MET A 897 28.88 -14.35 -12.96
N LEU A 898 29.91 -14.03 -13.72
CA LEU A 898 30.43 -14.90 -14.79
C LEU A 898 30.98 -16.21 -14.24
N ASN A 899 31.76 -16.15 -13.16
CA ASN A 899 32.33 -17.33 -12.50
C ASN A 899 31.24 -18.19 -11.83
N SER A 900 30.09 -17.62 -11.50
CA SER A 900 28.94 -18.40 -11.03
C SER A 900 28.48 -19.41 -12.10
N GLY A 901 28.68 -19.05 -13.37
CA GLY A 901 28.21 -19.83 -14.51
C GLY A 901 26.73 -19.68 -14.78
N TYR A 902 25.99 -18.88 -14.04
CA TYR A 902 24.55 -18.66 -14.20
C TYR A 902 24.25 -17.49 -15.14
N TYR A 903 25.23 -16.58 -15.32
CA TYR A 903 25.11 -15.39 -16.14
C TYR A 903 25.93 -15.54 -17.42
N THR A 904 25.37 -15.11 -18.54
CA THR A 904 26.11 -14.91 -19.79
C THR A 904 26.82 -13.57 -19.76
N GLN A 905 27.84 -13.38 -20.61
CA GLN A 905 28.49 -12.08 -20.77
C GLN A 905 27.51 -10.95 -21.16
N GLU A 906 26.54 -11.28 -21.99
CA GLU A 906 25.50 -10.35 -22.41
C GLU A 906 24.57 -9.93 -21.24
N GLU A 907 24.13 -10.89 -20.45
CA GLU A 907 23.30 -10.62 -19.25
C GLU A 907 24.06 -9.77 -18.22
N VAL A 908 25.34 -10.05 -18.01
CA VAL A 908 26.17 -9.23 -17.10
C VAL A 908 26.40 -7.83 -17.66
N ALA A 909 26.72 -7.72 -18.95
CA ALA A 909 26.91 -6.43 -19.60
C ALA A 909 25.64 -5.57 -19.53
N ASN A 910 24.47 -6.15 -19.83
CA ASN A 910 23.18 -5.49 -19.74
C ASN A 910 22.87 -5.02 -18.31
N GLN A 911 23.20 -5.84 -17.30
CA GLN A 911 22.98 -5.47 -15.90
C GLN A 911 23.82 -4.24 -15.46
N PHE A 912 25.00 -4.06 -16.05
CA PHE A 912 25.85 -2.89 -15.79
C PHE A 912 25.70 -1.78 -16.82
N GLY A 913 24.75 -1.89 -17.75
CA GLY A 913 24.46 -0.88 -18.77
C GLY A 913 25.62 -0.65 -19.76
N ILE A 914 26.46 -1.65 -20.02
CA ILE A 914 27.63 -1.61 -20.90
C ILE A 914 27.54 -2.66 -22.00
N SER A 915 28.34 -2.49 -23.09
CA SER A 915 28.41 -3.51 -24.12
C SER A 915 29.21 -4.75 -23.64
N PRO A 916 28.91 -5.95 -24.17
CA PRO A 916 29.72 -7.15 -23.90
C PRO A 916 31.22 -6.96 -24.22
N THR A 917 31.51 -6.17 -25.25
CA THR A 917 32.90 -5.82 -25.64
C THR A 917 33.57 -4.95 -24.58
N THR A 918 32.83 -3.98 -24.03
CA THR A 918 33.33 -3.13 -22.93
C THR A 918 33.57 -3.96 -21.68
N LEU A 919 32.65 -4.86 -21.33
CA LEU A 919 32.79 -5.76 -20.19
C LEU A 919 34.07 -6.60 -20.30
N ARG A 920 34.35 -7.16 -21.50
CA ARG A 920 35.59 -7.93 -21.71
C ARG A 920 36.86 -7.14 -21.41
N LYS A 921 36.92 -5.86 -21.77
CA LYS A 921 38.09 -5.00 -21.49
C LYS A 921 38.38 -4.83 -19.99
N TYR A 922 37.36 -4.91 -19.15
CA TYR A 922 37.51 -4.82 -17.69
C TYR A 922 37.78 -6.17 -17.00
N LEU A 923 37.51 -7.25 -17.69
CA LEU A 923 37.71 -8.60 -17.16
C LEU A 923 39.10 -9.18 -17.47
N ASN A 924 39.69 -8.71 -18.58
CA ASN A 924 41.07 -8.98 -18.95
C ASN A 924 41.97 -8.02 -18.21
#